data_2f6e6e2a295056c5699648f979df5794
#
_entry.id   2f6e6e2a295056c5699648f979df5794
#
_cell.length_a   1.000
_cell.length_b   1.000
_cell.length_c   1.000
_cell.angle_alpha   90.00
_cell.angle_beta   90.00
_cell.angle_gamma   90.00
#
_symmetry.space_group_name_H-M   'P 1'
#
loop_
_entity.id
_entity.type
_entity.pdbx_description
1 polymer ?
#
loop_
_entity_poly.entity_id
_entity_poly.type
_entity_poly.pdbx_seq_one_letter_code
_entity_poly.pdbx_strand_id
1 'polypeptide(L)'
;MEILTKSELNYLNKELKRKPNSLEKEIVGAQWSEHCSYKSSKKYITLLPKKGERIINGPGYDAGIIDIGNGDVITIHIESHNHPSAVEPYGGAATGVGGIIRDIISMGTMPIAILNALRFGHINSLFSSNDIKPARGKNNESDSHSKWLLKNVVRGISDYGNCIGIPTVGGEIEFDESFTNYCLVDVAAIGFGKKDNLIKNIIQEDDILILAGSLTGRDGIHGASFASKELAEENRSAVQIPDPFMEKLLIEVTREAIEKDILKAVKDLGGGGLSCCLSETSANLNKGFDIDLCKVPVKYLDMEPQEIMISESQERMLYIISKNKLESFANILKKYDVPFSIIGKVKNHRNLVINKNGKTIAKMPSHLIAYAPLLNRKSKKPKYIDDLRFKKISLKVPNDLNKTILNMLANPTIASKNWVFHQFDHEIGLRTIVKPGITDSAVLKLNNDKFLAAKLDGNSKLCYLDPYQGTLSCLSEARANIISSGGKPIGIVDHMQFGNPENPEIFWTFQKSIEAIIDFSSFNRIPIVGGKVSFYNETKNGPIKPTPVIGMLGLIESMNCISKTSPGPDDTLYIIGTTSDDMGGSEYYQYLNGLKGGSVPKVELGIDLLNSDVILNIIKKNLITCSHDCSKGGLSIALAEMAIASNCGINIDLDNVPSKCKRLDFLLFAETPSRFIIGTKDEEKLETELSKRKNLTYAKIGKVTDFRANITLASKKKNIINLEMEIAKKYFENLSYIMENY
;
A
#
# COMPACT_ATOMS: atom_id res chain seq x y z
N MET A 1 -14.76 -13.62 27.11
CA MET A 1 -15.24 -12.53 26.21
C MET A 1 -16.22 -13.14 25.23
N GLU A 2 -17.40 -12.54 24.98
CA GLU A 2 -18.34 -13.08 23.98
C GLU A 2 -17.73 -12.87 22.58
N ILE A 3 -17.40 -13.95 21.89
CA ILE A 3 -16.70 -13.96 20.59
C ILE A 3 -17.68 -13.61 19.45
N LEU A 4 -18.94 -14.00 19.61
CA LEU A 4 -20.06 -13.70 18.68
C LEU A 4 -21.08 -12.81 19.36
N THR A 5 -21.63 -11.86 18.65
CA THR A 5 -22.77 -11.07 19.12
C THR A 5 -24.02 -11.95 19.29
N LYS A 6 -24.98 -11.52 20.10
CA LYS A 6 -26.25 -12.24 20.27
C LYS A 6 -26.97 -12.49 18.94
N SER A 7 -26.94 -11.54 18.02
CA SER A 7 -27.53 -11.67 16.68
C SER A 7 -26.84 -12.70 15.83
N GLU A 8 -25.50 -12.71 15.83
CA GLU A 8 -24.68 -13.70 15.12
C GLU A 8 -24.89 -15.10 15.68
N LEU A 9 -24.93 -15.24 17.01
CA LEU A 9 -25.18 -16.56 17.65
C LEU A 9 -26.59 -17.07 17.33
N ASN A 10 -27.60 -16.21 17.31
CA ASN A 10 -28.97 -16.59 16.93
C ASN A 10 -29.04 -17.03 15.45
N TYR A 11 -28.37 -16.30 14.58
CA TYR A 11 -28.26 -16.67 13.16
C TYR A 11 -27.57 -18.03 13.01
N LEU A 12 -26.43 -18.25 13.67
CA LEU A 12 -25.69 -19.51 13.64
C LEU A 12 -26.52 -20.70 14.16
N ASN A 13 -27.25 -20.52 15.27
CA ASN A 13 -28.15 -21.54 15.83
C ASN A 13 -29.25 -21.93 14.83
N LYS A 14 -29.83 -20.94 14.14
CA LYS A 14 -30.88 -21.16 13.14
C LYS A 14 -30.38 -21.94 11.95
N GLU A 15 -29.24 -21.55 11.39
CA GLU A 15 -28.66 -22.23 10.22
C GLU A 15 -28.16 -23.65 10.54
N LEU A 16 -27.54 -23.85 11.69
CA LEU A 16 -27.10 -25.18 12.15
C LEU A 16 -28.26 -26.08 12.59
N LYS A 17 -29.44 -25.52 12.89
CA LYS A 17 -30.59 -26.21 13.51
C LYS A 17 -30.24 -26.91 14.85
N ARG A 18 -29.20 -26.45 15.48
CA ARG A 18 -28.70 -26.90 16.80
C ARG A 18 -27.81 -25.83 17.43
N LYS A 19 -27.53 -25.92 18.71
CA LYS A 19 -26.54 -25.06 19.36
C LYS A 19 -25.13 -25.49 18.94
N PRO A 20 -24.24 -24.54 18.52
CA PRO A 20 -22.83 -24.84 18.30
C PRO A 20 -22.13 -25.11 19.60
N ASN A 21 -21.15 -26.02 19.61
CA ASN A 21 -20.28 -26.26 20.76
C ASN A 21 -19.23 -25.16 20.92
N SER A 22 -18.33 -25.24 21.92
CA SER A 22 -17.32 -24.21 22.18
C SER A 22 -16.35 -24.08 21.04
N LEU A 23 -15.81 -25.16 20.48
CA LEU A 23 -14.88 -25.12 19.35
C LEU A 23 -15.51 -24.51 18.09
N GLU A 24 -16.75 -24.86 17.80
CA GLU A 24 -17.49 -24.32 16.64
C GLU A 24 -17.72 -22.82 16.77
N LYS A 25 -17.98 -22.31 17.99
CA LYS A 25 -18.09 -20.85 18.23
C LYS A 25 -16.77 -20.12 18.01
N GLU A 26 -15.66 -20.69 18.45
CA GLU A 26 -14.33 -20.11 18.25
C GLU A 26 -13.98 -20.04 16.75
N ILE A 27 -14.19 -21.13 16.02
CA ILE A 27 -13.94 -21.20 14.57
C ILE A 27 -14.76 -20.13 13.82
N VAL A 28 -16.06 -20.05 14.11
CA VAL A 28 -16.96 -19.07 13.46
C VAL A 28 -16.62 -17.65 13.91
N GLY A 29 -16.29 -17.45 15.18
CA GLY A 29 -15.95 -16.15 15.73
C GLY A 29 -14.69 -15.54 15.11
N ALA A 30 -13.66 -16.36 14.88
CA ALA A 30 -12.46 -15.94 14.15
C ALA A 30 -12.79 -15.51 12.71
N GLN A 31 -13.54 -16.35 11.99
CA GLN A 31 -13.90 -16.11 10.59
C GLN A 31 -14.90 -14.93 10.43
N TRP A 32 -15.83 -14.75 11.37
CA TRP A 32 -16.80 -13.65 11.32
C TRP A 32 -16.32 -12.35 11.97
N SER A 33 -15.03 -12.26 12.34
CA SER A 33 -14.41 -10.99 12.68
C SER A 33 -14.55 -10.00 11.50
N GLU A 34 -14.56 -8.69 11.76
CA GLU A 34 -14.59 -7.69 10.67
C GLU A 34 -13.39 -7.84 9.73
N HIS A 35 -12.23 -8.15 10.32
CA HIS A 35 -10.97 -8.32 9.60
C HIS A 35 -11.02 -9.45 8.56
N CYS A 36 -11.56 -10.64 8.91
CA CYS A 36 -11.62 -11.79 7.99
C CYS A 36 -12.85 -11.75 7.06
N SER A 37 -14.00 -11.29 7.57
CA SER A 37 -15.27 -11.43 6.84
C SER A 37 -15.66 -10.25 5.98
N TYR A 38 -15.08 -9.05 6.24
CA TYR A 38 -15.51 -7.81 5.58
C TYR A 38 -17.00 -7.52 5.72
N LYS A 39 -17.62 -7.96 6.81
CA LYS A 39 -19.10 -7.92 6.97
C LYS A 39 -19.71 -6.54 6.85
N SER A 40 -18.97 -5.46 7.14
CA SER A 40 -19.41 -4.08 6.99
C SER A 40 -19.15 -3.52 5.59
N SER A 41 -18.07 -3.92 4.92
CA SER A 41 -17.60 -3.32 3.66
C SER A 41 -17.92 -4.12 2.41
N LYS A 42 -18.12 -5.44 2.48
CA LYS A 42 -18.26 -6.35 1.35
C LYS A 42 -19.29 -5.89 0.32
N LYS A 43 -20.42 -5.31 0.77
CA LYS A 43 -21.44 -4.76 -0.12
C LYS A 43 -20.92 -3.66 -1.04
N TYR A 44 -19.94 -2.85 -0.58
CA TYR A 44 -19.39 -1.72 -1.30
C TYR A 44 -18.21 -2.12 -2.18
N ILE A 45 -17.31 -2.96 -1.66
CA ILE A 45 -16.17 -3.45 -2.47
C ILE A 45 -16.60 -4.35 -3.64
N THR A 46 -17.80 -4.96 -3.59
CA THR A 46 -18.34 -5.68 -4.75
C THR A 46 -18.75 -4.77 -5.91
N LEU A 47 -18.91 -3.46 -5.67
CA LEU A 47 -19.24 -2.46 -6.71
C LEU A 47 -18.01 -1.98 -7.48
N LEU A 48 -16.81 -2.25 -6.99
CA LEU A 48 -15.56 -1.81 -7.63
C LEU A 48 -15.45 -2.39 -9.06
N PRO A 49 -15.01 -1.60 -10.05
CA PRO A 49 -14.78 -2.06 -11.42
C PRO A 49 -13.59 -3.02 -11.50
N LYS A 50 -13.87 -4.31 -11.59
CA LYS A 50 -12.86 -5.39 -11.55
C LYS A 50 -12.67 -6.14 -12.87
N LYS A 51 -13.34 -5.72 -13.93
CA LYS A 51 -13.22 -6.33 -15.26
C LYS A 51 -12.28 -5.53 -16.15
N GLY A 52 -11.35 -6.19 -16.83
CA GLY A 52 -10.44 -5.60 -17.80
C GLY A 52 -9.88 -6.68 -18.72
N GLU A 53 -9.46 -6.31 -19.93
CA GLU A 53 -8.94 -7.25 -20.94
C GLU A 53 -7.76 -8.10 -20.45
N ARG A 54 -6.97 -7.55 -19.53
CA ARG A 54 -5.77 -8.19 -18.99
C ARG A 54 -5.98 -8.92 -17.68
N ILE A 55 -7.18 -8.84 -17.08
CA ILE A 55 -7.43 -9.38 -15.74
C ILE A 55 -7.78 -10.86 -15.85
N ILE A 56 -6.96 -11.71 -15.23
CA ILE A 56 -7.24 -13.14 -15.06
C ILE A 56 -8.02 -13.36 -13.78
N ASN A 57 -7.52 -12.85 -12.65
CA ASN A 57 -8.19 -12.86 -11.35
C ASN A 57 -8.23 -11.43 -10.80
N GLY A 58 -9.37 -11.06 -10.24
CA GLY A 58 -9.58 -9.79 -9.57
C GLY A 58 -9.85 -9.96 -8.06
N PRO A 59 -10.45 -8.97 -7.40
CA PRO A 59 -10.78 -9.02 -5.97
C PRO A 59 -11.61 -10.24 -5.59
N GLY A 60 -11.23 -10.92 -4.51
CA GLY A 60 -11.86 -12.15 -3.99
C GLY A 60 -10.96 -13.39 -4.07
N TYR A 61 -9.76 -13.24 -4.60
CA TYR A 61 -8.65 -14.19 -4.54
C TYR A 61 -7.56 -13.65 -3.63
N ASP A 62 -6.58 -14.48 -3.28
CA ASP A 62 -5.45 -14.08 -2.40
C ASP A 62 -4.62 -12.94 -3.04
N ALA A 63 -4.47 -12.94 -4.36
CA ALA A 63 -3.89 -11.82 -5.10
C ALA A 63 -4.57 -11.62 -6.46
N GLY A 64 -4.50 -10.38 -6.98
CA GLY A 64 -4.92 -10.07 -8.34
C GLY A 64 -3.91 -10.57 -9.37
N ILE A 65 -4.39 -11.05 -10.54
CA ILE A 65 -3.55 -11.56 -11.63
C ILE A 65 -3.81 -10.78 -12.92
N ILE A 66 -2.73 -10.23 -13.49
CA ILE A 66 -2.75 -9.44 -14.72
C ILE A 66 -1.94 -10.17 -15.81
N ASP A 67 -2.56 -10.42 -16.95
CA ASP A 67 -1.90 -10.92 -18.15
C ASP A 67 -1.12 -9.79 -18.83
N ILE A 68 0.19 -9.96 -18.98
CA ILE A 68 1.05 -8.98 -19.64
C ILE A 68 1.47 -9.40 -21.06
N GLY A 69 0.86 -10.48 -21.56
CA GLY A 69 1.12 -11.05 -22.88
C GLY A 69 2.31 -12.02 -22.91
N ASN A 70 2.43 -12.76 -23.98
CA ASN A 70 3.47 -13.77 -24.20
C ASN A 70 3.48 -14.91 -23.14
N GLY A 71 2.34 -15.20 -22.55
CA GLY A 71 2.21 -16.19 -21.47
C GLY A 71 2.77 -15.74 -20.12
N ASP A 72 3.18 -14.49 -19.98
CA ASP A 72 3.67 -13.91 -18.73
C ASP A 72 2.52 -13.26 -17.94
N VAL A 73 2.58 -13.38 -16.62
CA VAL A 73 1.60 -12.79 -15.70
C VAL A 73 2.30 -12.07 -14.54
N ILE A 74 1.61 -11.05 -14.04
CA ILE A 74 1.96 -10.35 -12.79
C ILE A 74 0.87 -10.63 -11.79
N THR A 75 1.23 -10.91 -10.56
CA THR A 75 0.34 -10.88 -9.40
C THR A 75 0.66 -9.67 -8.54
N ILE A 76 -0.36 -9.13 -7.90
CA ILE A 76 -0.20 -8.05 -6.91
C ILE A 76 -1.24 -8.22 -5.81
N HIS A 77 -0.79 -7.98 -4.59
CA HIS A 77 -1.65 -7.82 -3.43
C HIS A 77 -1.14 -6.71 -2.52
N ILE A 78 -2.00 -6.16 -1.66
CA ILE A 78 -1.67 -5.17 -0.63
C ILE A 78 -2.39 -5.55 0.65
N GLU A 79 -1.66 -5.52 1.76
CA GLU A 79 -2.16 -5.82 3.10
C GLU A 79 -1.61 -4.85 4.14
N SER A 80 -2.28 -4.75 5.30
CA SER A 80 -1.77 -4.01 6.44
C SER A 80 -1.57 -4.89 7.66
N HIS A 81 -0.61 -4.48 8.49
CA HIS A 81 -0.36 -5.09 9.79
C HIS A 81 -0.24 -4.01 10.89
N ASN A 82 -1.30 -3.17 11.03
CA ASN A 82 -1.32 -1.93 11.81
C ASN A 82 -1.27 -2.18 13.33
N HIS A 83 -2.31 -2.84 13.88
CA HIS A 83 -2.41 -3.11 15.33
C HIS A 83 -1.21 -3.86 15.88
N PRO A 84 -0.74 -4.97 15.27
CA PRO A 84 0.45 -5.65 15.72
C PRO A 84 1.69 -4.76 15.71
N SER A 85 1.87 -3.96 14.66
CA SER A 85 3.01 -3.04 14.53
C SER A 85 2.96 -1.89 15.52
N ALA A 86 1.77 -1.43 15.92
CA ALA A 86 1.64 -0.40 16.95
C ALA A 86 2.04 -0.91 18.35
N VAL A 87 1.91 -2.21 18.61
CA VAL A 87 2.25 -2.86 19.90
C VAL A 87 3.68 -3.38 19.91
N GLU A 88 4.09 -4.09 18.86
CA GLU A 88 5.44 -4.65 18.67
C GLU A 88 5.88 -4.39 17.22
N PRO A 89 6.49 -3.22 16.95
CA PRO A 89 6.68 -2.73 15.58
C PRO A 89 7.61 -3.58 14.73
N TYR A 90 8.62 -4.22 15.32
CA TYR A 90 9.55 -5.07 14.57
C TYR A 90 8.86 -6.34 14.06
N GLY A 91 8.32 -7.15 14.96
CA GLY A 91 7.66 -8.42 14.59
C GLY A 91 6.36 -8.19 13.84
N GLY A 92 5.59 -7.16 14.23
CA GLY A 92 4.37 -6.79 13.53
C GLY A 92 4.60 -6.42 12.07
N ALA A 93 5.60 -5.59 11.78
CA ALA A 93 5.94 -5.19 10.42
C ALA A 93 6.56 -6.34 9.60
N ALA A 94 7.44 -7.12 10.21
CA ALA A 94 8.04 -8.31 9.61
C ALA A 94 6.96 -9.34 9.19
N THR A 95 6.01 -9.63 10.07
CA THR A 95 4.88 -10.52 9.79
C THR A 95 4.01 -10.01 8.64
N GLY A 96 3.82 -8.70 8.53
CA GLY A 96 3.11 -8.09 7.40
C GLY A 96 3.76 -8.39 6.05
N VAL A 97 5.11 -8.40 6.00
CA VAL A 97 5.86 -8.83 4.81
C VAL A 97 5.63 -10.33 4.53
N GLY A 98 5.73 -11.19 5.53
CA GLY A 98 5.57 -12.64 5.34
C GLY A 98 4.17 -13.01 4.81
N GLY A 99 3.12 -12.44 5.39
CA GLY A 99 1.74 -12.71 4.96
C GLY A 99 1.51 -12.39 3.50
N ILE A 100 1.93 -11.22 3.05
CA ILE A 100 1.74 -10.78 1.65
C ILE A 100 2.55 -11.63 0.65
N ILE A 101 3.73 -12.10 1.03
CA ILE A 101 4.55 -12.99 0.19
C ILE A 101 3.88 -14.35 0.02
N ARG A 102 3.29 -14.90 1.08
CA ARG A 102 2.53 -16.16 1.01
C ARG A 102 1.31 -16.08 0.09
N ASP A 103 0.61 -14.94 0.08
CA ASP A 103 -0.48 -14.70 -0.87
C ASP A 103 0.01 -14.78 -2.32
N ILE A 104 1.15 -14.17 -2.63
CA ILE A 104 1.74 -14.20 -3.98
C ILE A 104 2.07 -15.62 -4.42
N ILE A 105 2.77 -16.39 -3.58
CA ILE A 105 3.16 -17.76 -3.94
C ILE A 105 1.95 -18.72 -4.01
N SER A 106 0.88 -18.44 -3.26
CA SER A 106 -0.38 -19.19 -3.32
C SER A 106 -1.06 -19.11 -4.69
N MET A 107 -0.77 -18.06 -5.47
CA MET A 107 -1.30 -17.91 -6.83
C MET A 107 -0.50 -18.66 -7.90
N GLY A 108 0.70 -19.14 -7.60
CA GLY A 108 1.59 -19.83 -8.53
C GLY A 108 2.61 -18.93 -9.22
N THR A 109 2.84 -17.74 -8.67
CA THR A 109 3.88 -16.80 -9.12
C THR A 109 4.97 -16.63 -8.06
N MET A 110 6.15 -16.19 -8.46
CA MET A 110 7.24 -15.94 -7.53
C MET A 110 7.35 -14.44 -7.23
N PRO A 111 7.49 -14.05 -5.94
CA PRO A 111 7.61 -12.66 -5.56
C PRO A 111 8.89 -12.05 -6.13
N ILE A 112 8.79 -10.85 -6.68
CA ILE A 112 9.91 -10.13 -7.32
C ILE A 112 10.14 -8.74 -6.72
N ALA A 113 9.18 -8.19 -5.97
CA ALA A 113 9.33 -6.89 -5.34
C ALA A 113 8.34 -6.68 -4.21
N ILE A 114 8.74 -5.83 -3.26
CA ILE A 114 7.94 -5.31 -2.15
C ILE A 114 7.90 -3.78 -2.28
N LEU A 115 6.74 -3.19 -1.96
CA LEU A 115 6.57 -1.76 -1.72
C LEU A 115 5.88 -1.58 -0.37
N ASN A 116 6.16 -0.47 0.32
CA ASN A 116 5.49 -0.16 1.58
C ASN A 116 4.91 1.25 1.60
N ALA A 117 3.77 1.41 2.27
CA ALA A 117 3.20 2.71 2.57
C ALA A 117 3.03 2.83 4.09
N LEU A 118 3.83 3.70 4.69
CA LEU A 118 3.96 3.80 6.15
C LEU A 118 3.43 5.14 6.66
N ARG A 119 2.74 5.11 7.80
CA ARG A 119 2.24 6.33 8.44
C ARG A 119 2.56 6.33 9.92
N PHE A 120 3.06 7.46 10.40
CA PHE A 120 3.46 7.65 11.79
C PHE A 120 2.98 8.98 12.34
N GLY A 121 2.90 9.11 13.67
CA GLY A 121 2.74 10.39 14.33
C GLY A 121 3.87 11.37 13.98
N HIS A 122 3.65 12.64 14.25
CA HIS A 122 4.68 13.65 13.99
C HIS A 122 6.00 13.29 14.66
N ILE A 123 7.08 13.55 13.94
CA ILE A 123 8.45 13.62 14.46
C ILE A 123 8.94 15.06 14.30
N ASN A 124 9.46 15.64 15.37
CA ASN A 124 9.85 17.05 15.33
C ASN A 124 10.96 17.29 14.31
N SER A 125 10.75 18.26 13.42
CA SER A 125 11.79 18.83 12.60
C SER A 125 12.81 19.54 13.51
N LEU A 126 14.10 19.32 13.25
CA LEU A 126 15.18 20.03 13.95
C LEU A 126 15.27 21.51 13.57
N PHE A 127 14.59 21.92 12.51
CA PHE A 127 14.54 23.29 12.03
C PHE A 127 13.27 23.97 12.57
N SER A 128 13.41 24.81 13.60
CA SER A 128 12.31 25.62 14.07
C SER A 128 12.02 26.77 13.09
N SER A 129 10.76 27.22 13.06
CA SER A 129 10.34 28.37 12.24
C SER A 129 11.14 29.67 12.49
N ASN A 130 11.91 29.74 13.57
CA ASN A 130 12.58 30.97 14.00
C ASN A 130 14.11 30.95 14.04
N ASP A 131 14.79 29.78 13.95
CA ASP A 131 16.25 29.74 14.03
C ASP A 131 16.87 28.63 13.16
N ILE A 132 18.03 28.93 12.54
CA ILE A 132 18.93 28.00 11.86
C ILE A 132 19.60 26.99 12.83
N LYS A 133 19.34 27.11 14.14
CA LYS A 133 19.85 26.18 15.15
C LYS A 133 18.82 25.10 15.44
N PRO A 134 19.25 23.83 15.62
CA PRO A 134 18.35 22.79 16.05
C PRO A 134 17.61 23.26 17.29
N ALA A 135 16.30 23.32 17.22
CA ALA A 135 15.51 23.58 18.42
C ALA A 135 15.81 22.45 19.40
N ARG A 136 16.53 22.72 20.47
CA ARG A 136 16.56 21.87 21.67
C ARG A 136 15.16 21.93 22.30
N GLY A 137 14.17 21.45 21.53
CA GLY A 137 12.81 21.20 22.00
C GLY A 137 12.88 20.02 22.97
N LYS A 138 12.14 20.11 24.07
CA LYS A 138 11.85 18.97 24.92
C LYS A 138 11.35 17.85 24.02
N ASN A 139 12.06 16.71 23.96
CA ASN A 139 11.54 15.50 23.35
C ASN A 139 10.20 15.20 24.03
N ASN A 140 9.10 15.43 23.35
CA ASN A 140 7.81 14.99 23.85
C ASN A 140 7.79 13.46 23.78
N GLU A 141 7.21 12.80 24.76
CA GLU A 141 7.11 11.31 24.77
C GLU A 141 6.50 10.78 23.47
N SER A 142 5.51 11.48 22.91
CA SER A 142 4.90 11.11 21.63
C SER A 142 5.82 11.16 20.42
N ASP A 143 6.75 12.14 20.38
CA ASP A 143 7.77 12.25 19.32
C ASP A 143 8.79 11.10 19.40
N SER A 144 9.28 10.80 20.60
CA SER A 144 10.16 9.65 20.84
C SER A 144 9.49 8.33 20.48
N HIS A 145 8.20 8.19 20.78
CA HIS A 145 7.43 6.99 20.44
C HIS A 145 7.24 6.85 18.92
N SER A 146 6.92 7.95 18.20
CA SER A 146 6.80 7.91 16.73
C SER A 146 8.12 7.53 16.04
N LYS A 147 9.26 8.02 16.56
CA LYS A 147 10.60 7.63 16.08
C LYS A 147 10.89 6.16 16.36
N TRP A 148 10.53 5.68 17.55
CA TRP A 148 10.68 4.27 17.91
C TRP A 148 9.85 3.36 17.00
N LEU A 149 8.60 3.73 16.71
CA LEU A 149 7.75 3.00 15.75
C LEU A 149 8.41 2.98 14.36
N LEU A 150 8.78 4.14 13.82
CA LEU A 150 9.42 4.24 12.51
C LEU A 150 10.68 3.36 12.42
N LYS A 151 11.58 3.47 13.40
CA LYS A 151 12.83 2.72 13.42
C LYS A 151 12.61 1.20 13.39
N ASN A 152 11.72 0.72 14.25
CA ASN A 152 11.51 -0.73 14.38
C ASN A 152 10.63 -1.31 13.26
N VAL A 153 9.65 -0.56 12.75
CA VAL A 153 8.88 -0.96 11.55
C VAL A 153 9.81 -1.10 10.35
N VAL A 154 10.63 -0.08 10.07
CA VAL A 154 11.57 -0.13 8.94
C VAL A 154 12.55 -1.29 9.09
N ARG A 155 13.07 -1.52 10.30
CA ARG A 155 13.96 -2.65 10.59
C ARG A 155 13.25 -3.99 10.40
N GLY A 156 12.01 -4.15 10.87
CA GLY A 156 11.25 -5.39 10.69
C GLY A 156 11.02 -5.72 9.22
N ILE A 157 10.63 -4.74 8.40
CA ILE A 157 10.48 -4.90 6.95
C ILE A 157 11.82 -5.26 6.28
N SER A 158 12.90 -4.54 6.67
CA SER A 158 14.24 -4.74 6.14
C SER A 158 14.76 -6.15 6.43
N ASP A 159 14.78 -6.53 7.70
CA ASP A 159 15.34 -7.83 8.12
C ASP A 159 14.56 -9.00 7.49
N TYR A 160 13.24 -8.88 7.39
CA TYR A 160 12.43 -9.93 6.76
C TYR A 160 12.66 -9.98 5.24
N GLY A 161 12.48 -8.86 4.53
CA GLY A 161 12.63 -8.78 3.07
C GLY A 161 14.04 -9.19 2.59
N ASN A 162 15.08 -8.70 3.30
CA ASN A 162 16.47 -9.02 2.99
C ASN A 162 16.77 -10.51 3.22
N CYS A 163 16.23 -11.12 4.29
CA CYS A 163 16.43 -12.55 4.60
C CYS A 163 15.80 -13.46 3.53
N ILE A 164 14.55 -13.15 3.12
CA ILE A 164 13.89 -13.95 2.07
C ILE A 164 14.44 -13.69 0.67
N GLY A 165 15.23 -12.64 0.49
CA GLY A 165 15.84 -12.27 -0.78
C GLY A 165 14.86 -11.67 -1.78
N ILE A 166 13.91 -10.85 -1.31
CA ILE A 166 12.97 -10.11 -2.14
C ILE A 166 13.23 -8.61 -1.97
N PRO A 167 13.51 -7.86 -3.06
CA PRO A 167 13.88 -6.46 -2.96
C PRO A 167 12.69 -5.58 -2.54
N THR A 168 12.93 -4.60 -1.65
CA THR A 168 11.99 -3.52 -1.37
C THR A 168 12.34 -2.32 -2.25
N VAL A 169 11.52 -2.06 -3.25
CA VAL A 169 11.89 -1.20 -4.39
C VAL A 169 11.25 0.19 -4.36
N GLY A 170 10.30 0.44 -3.46
CA GLY A 170 9.61 1.72 -3.40
C GLY A 170 8.58 1.78 -2.27
N GLY A 171 7.82 2.87 -2.27
CA GLY A 171 6.79 3.12 -1.29
C GLY A 171 6.64 4.60 -0.97
N GLU A 172 5.97 4.90 0.15
CA GLU A 172 5.86 6.26 0.67
C GLU A 172 5.82 6.28 2.20
N ILE A 173 6.10 7.44 2.79
CA ILE A 173 5.96 7.67 4.24
C ILE A 173 5.28 9.02 4.47
N GLU A 174 4.23 9.02 5.30
CA GLU A 174 3.52 10.23 5.72
C GLU A 174 3.58 10.37 7.24
N PHE A 175 3.67 11.62 7.72
CA PHE A 175 3.62 11.97 9.14
C PHE A 175 2.42 12.88 9.40
N ASP A 176 1.56 12.44 10.34
CA ASP A 176 0.36 13.20 10.71
C ASP A 176 -0.01 12.95 12.18
N GLU A 177 -0.61 13.96 12.83
CA GLU A 177 -1.02 13.88 14.24
C GLU A 177 -2.01 12.74 14.54
N SER A 178 -2.84 12.35 13.55
CA SER A 178 -3.83 11.29 13.73
C SER A 178 -3.22 9.91 13.93
N PHE A 179 -1.92 9.76 13.61
CA PHE A 179 -1.16 8.53 13.84
C PHE A 179 -0.33 8.59 15.13
N THR A 180 -0.58 9.56 16.02
CA THR A 180 0.13 9.65 17.30
C THR A 180 -0.17 8.43 18.17
N ASN A 181 0.89 7.75 18.65
CA ASN A 181 0.84 6.47 19.36
C ASN A 181 0.22 5.32 18.54
N TYR A 182 0.26 5.44 17.23
CA TYR A 182 -0.21 4.45 16.28
C TYR A 182 0.67 4.46 15.04
N CYS A 183 0.53 3.45 14.19
CA CYS A 183 1.15 3.46 12.86
C CYS A 183 0.27 2.69 11.88
N LEU A 184 0.36 3.08 10.61
CA LEU A 184 -0.11 2.26 9.52
C LEU A 184 1.09 1.64 8.83
N VAL A 185 1.02 0.33 8.64
CA VAL A 185 2.07 -0.45 8.00
C VAL A 185 1.44 -1.26 6.88
N ASP A 186 1.48 -0.69 5.68
CA ASP A 186 1.00 -1.34 4.47
C ASP A 186 2.18 -1.92 3.71
N VAL A 187 2.02 -3.14 3.24
CA VAL A 187 2.95 -3.82 2.37
C VAL A 187 2.22 -4.29 1.12
N ALA A 188 2.75 -3.97 -0.05
CA ALA A 188 2.34 -4.55 -1.31
C ALA A 188 3.44 -5.44 -1.84
N ALA A 189 3.08 -6.62 -2.35
CA ALA A 189 4.02 -7.52 -3.01
C ALA A 189 3.61 -7.74 -4.46
N ILE A 190 4.62 -7.82 -5.32
CA ILE A 190 4.46 -8.10 -6.74
C ILE A 190 5.10 -9.44 -7.04
N GLY A 191 4.33 -10.34 -7.67
CA GLY A 191 4.80 -11.60 -8.19
C GLY A 191 4.89 -11.60 -9.71
N PHE A 192 5.76 -12.45 -10.23
CA PHE A 192 5.90 -12.67 -11.67
C PHE A 192 5.96 -14.17 -11.96
N GLY A 193 5.33 -14.59 -13.05
CA GLY A 193 5.30 -16.00 -13.43
C GLY A 193 4.76 -16.25 -14.82
N LYS A 194 4.57 -17.52 -15.13
CA LYS A 194 3.93 -17.99 -16.35
C LYS A 194 2.47 -18.33 -16.10
N LYS A 195 1.61 -18.03 -17.04
CA LYS A 195 0.19 -18.34 -16.99
C LYS A 195 -0.08 -19.83 -16.76
N ASP A 196 0.74 -20.69 -17.34
CA ASP A 196 0.61 -22.15 -17.23
C ASP A 196 0.97 -22.65 -15.81
N ASN A 197 1.74 -21.88 -15.05
CA ASN A 197 2.15 -22.18 -13.68
C ASN A 197 1.15 -21.74 -12.61
N LEU A 198 0.10 -21.01 -13.01
CA LEU A 198 -0.92 -20.56 -12.05
C LEU A 198 -1.62 -21.75 -11.39
N ILE A 199 -1.84 -21.65 -10.09
CA ILE A 199 -2.56 -22.67 -9.33
C ILE A 199 -4.02 -22.75 -9.81
N LYS A 200 -4.41 -23.92 -10.31
CA LYS A 200 -5.71 -24.12 -10.99
C LYS A 200 -6.89 -24.24 -10.02
N ASN A 201 -6.62 -24.54 -8.74
CA ASN A 201 -7.62 -24.74 -7.71
C ASN A 201 -8.67 -25.81 -8.07
N ILE A 202 -8.24 -26.94 -8.68
CA ILE A 202 -9.07 -28.06 -9.07
C ILE A 202 -8.74 -29.26 -8.18
N ILE A 203 -9.61 -29.55 -7.21
CA ILE A 203 -9.44 -30.63 -6.26
C ILE A 203 -10.49 -31.72 -6.42
N GLN A 204 -10.15 -32.96 -5.99
CA GLN A 204 -11.00 -34.12 -6.10
C GLN A 204 -11.11 -34.84 -4.75
N GLU A 205 -12.08 -35.74 -4.62
CA GLU A 205 -12.19 -36.59 -3.43
C GLU A 205 -10.90 -37.40 -3.21
N ASP A 206 -10.53 -37.55 -1.95
CA ASP A 206 -9.31 -38.22 -1.47
C ASP A 206 -7.98 -37.52 -1.82
N ASP A 207 -8.01 -36.31 -2.40
CA ASP A 207 -6.84 -35.46 -2.41
C ASP A 207 -6.38 -35.16 -0.98
N ILE A 208 -5.08 -35.01 -0.79
CA ILE A 208 -4.43 -34.96 0.51
C ILE A 208 -4.20 -33.50 0.91
N LEU A 209 -4.55 -33.17 2.15
CA LEU A 209 -4.31 -31.90 2.80
C LEU A 209 -3.01 -31.99 3.62
N ILE A 210 -2.00 -31.22 3.21
CA ILE A 210 -0.68 -31.15 3.85
C ILE A 210 -0.51 -29.76 4.45
N LEU A 211 -0.27 -29.73 5.76
CA LEU A 211 0.19 -28.51 6.44
C LEU A 211 1.71 -28.58 6.52
N ALA A 212 2.38 -27.55 6.00
CA ALA A 212 3.85 -27.47 6.02
C ALA A 212 4.31 -26.09 6.51
N GLY A 213 5.53 -26.05 7.08
CA GLY A 213 6.14 -24.86 7.65
C GLY A 213 6.31 -24.93 9.16
N SER A 214 6.24 -23.79 9.83
CA SER A 214 6.43 -23.66 11.27
C SER A 214 5.42 -24.48 12.08
N LEU A 215 5.81 -24.90 13.29
CA LEU A 215 4.90 -25.57 14.23
C LEU A 215 3.83 -24.61 14.74
N THR A 216 2.62 -25.09 14.93
CA THR A 216 1.52 -24.32 15.50
C THR A 216 1.77 -24.03 16.97
N GLY A 217 1.87 -22.76 17.33
CA GLY A 217 2.06 -22.28 18.70
C GLY A 217 0.86 -21.51 19.24
N ARG A 218 1.06 -20.81 20.36
CA ARG A 218 0.06 -19.90 20.95
C ARG A 218 0.20 -18.47 20.44
N ASP A 219 0.99 -18.25 19.40
CA ASP A 219 1.25 -16.94 18.81
C ASP A 219 0.01 -16.47 18.05
N GLY A 220 -0.35 -15.18 18.15
CA GLY A 220 -1.44 -14.57 17.41
C GLY A 220 -2.83 -15.12 17.73
N ILE A 221 -3.02 -15.82 18.87
CA ILE A 221 -4.35 -16.27 19.28
C ILE A 221 -5.29 -15.07 19.43
N HIS A 222 -6.41 -15.09 18.71
CA HIS A 222 -7.36 -13.98 18.57
C HIS A 222 -6.80 -12.73 17.85
N GLY A 223 -5.74 -12.81 17.05
CA GLY A 223 -5.17 -11.70 16.31
C GLY A 223 -6.16 -11.00 15.39
N ALA A 224 -6.94 -11.74 14.60
CA ALA A 224 -8.01 -11.20 13.77
C ALA A 224 -9.10 -10.48 14.58
N SER A 225 -9.42 -10.98 15.77
CA SER A 225 -10.36 -10.30 16.69
C SER A 225 -9.76 -9.07 17.34
N PHE A 226 -8.46 -9.09 17.63
CA PHE A 226 -7.70 -7.93 18.11
C PHE A 226 -7.67 -6.81 17.06
N ALA A 227 -7.39 -7.13 15.81
CA ALA A 227 -7.42 -6.19 14.69
C ALA A 227 -8.83 -5.65 14.35
N SER A 228 -9.88 -6.17 15.00
CA SER A 228 -11.28 -5.74 14.84
C SER A 228 -11.82 -4.97 16.05
N LYS A 229 -10.95 -4.37 16.87
CA LYS A 229 -11.30 -3.59 18.07
C LYS A 229 -10.34 -2.39 18.20
N GLU A 230 -10.72 -1.44 19.06
CA GLU A 230 -9.83 -0.35 19.47
C GLU A 230 -8.53 -0.90 20.09
N LEU A 231 -7.40 -0.26 19.80
CA LEU A 231 -6.09 -0.66 20.33
C LEU A 231 -6.02 -0.50 21.84
N ALA A 232 -5.79 -1.61 22.56
CA ALA A 232 -5.49 -1.63 24.00
C ALA A 232 -4.08 -2.13 24.26
N GLU A 233 -3.35 -1.49 25.16
CA GLU A 233 -1.91 -1.70 25.42
C GLU A 233 -1.53 -3.13 25.89
N GLU A 234 -2.49 -3.98 26.30
CA GLU A 234 -2.22 -5.22 27.03
C GLU A 234 -2.07 -6.49 26.15
N ASN A 235 -2.19 -6.42 24.83
CA ASN A 235 -2.33 -7.61 23.99
C ASN A 235 -1.07 -8.00 23.18
N ARG A 236 0.11 -7.98 23.79
CA ARG A 236 1.35 -8.48 23.12
C ARG A 236 1.25 -9.94 22.67
N SER A 237 0.47 -10.77 23.37
CA SER A 237 0.25 -12.18 23.01
C SER A 237 -0.54 -12.38 21.69
N ALA A 238 -1.23 -11.35 21.22
CA ALA A 238 -1.92 -11.36 19.92
C ALA A 238 -0.99 -11.03 18.74
N VAL A 239 0.27 -10.65 18.99
CA VAL A 239 1.26 -10.39 17.94
C VAL A 239 1.96 -11.71 17.58
N GLN A 240 2.09 -11.96 16.30
CA GLN A 240 2.75 -13.13 15.76
C GLN A 240 4.28 -12.97 15.82
N ILE A 241 5.00 -14.10 15.80
CA ILE A 241 6.48 -14.14 15.78
C ILE A 241 6.91 -14.51 14.36
N PRO A 242 7.62 -13.61 13.64
CA PRO A 242 8.06 -13.87 12.27
C PRO A 242 9.27 -14.81 12.20
N ASP A 243 9.30 -15.69 11.19
CA ASP A 243 10.42 -16.57 10.86
C ASP A 243 10.75 -16.43 9.34
N PRO A 244 11.51 -15.41 8.94
CA PRO A 244 11.83 -15.19 7.53
C PRO A 244 12.66 -16.31 6.92
N PHE A 245 13.39 -17.09 7.72
CA PHE A 245 14.13 -18.22 7.20
C PHE A 245 13.17 -19.35 6.77
N MET A 246 12.18 -19.69 7.58
CA MET A 246 11.14 -20.65 7.20
C MET A 246 10.34 -20.17 6.00
N GLU A 247 10.02 -18.86 5.92
CA GLU A 247 9.37 -18.28 4.75
C GLU A 247 10.18 -18.49 3.46
N LYS A 248 11.50 -18.28 3.53
CA LYS A 248 12.39 -18.55 2.39
C LYS A 248 12.32 -20.00 1.94
N LEU A 249 12.31 -20.94 2.87
CA LEU A 249 12.20 -22.36 2.55
C LEU A 249 10.83 -22.69 1.90
N LEU A 250 9.74 -22.11 2.39
CA LEU A 250 8.41 -22.28 1.81
C LEU A 250 8.32 -21.73 0.38
N ILE A 251 8.98 -20.59 0.09
CA ILE A 251 9.09 -20.05 -1.27
C ILE A 251 9.77 -21.07 -2.19
N GLU A 252 10.88 -21.66 -1.78
CA GLU A 252 11.62 -22.63 -2.58
C GLU A 252 10.86 -23.96 -2.79
N VAL A 253 10.21 -24.46 -1.73
CA VAL A 253 9.33 -25.64 -1.80
C VAL A 253 8.19 -25.41 -2.78
N THR A 254 7.50 -24.27 -2.67
CA THR A 254 6.35 -23.94 -3.53
C THR A 254 6.81 -23.79 -4.98
N ARG A 255 7.92 -23.11 -5.24
CA ARG A 255 8.51 -22.97 -6.58
C ARG A 255 8.81 -24.32 -7.24
N GLU A 256 9.54 -25.20 -6.54
CA GLU A 256 9.88 -26.52 -7.09
C GLU A 256 8.64 -27.41 -7.29
N ALA A 257 7.64 -27.30 -6.40
CA ALA A 257 6.39 -28.04 -6.52
C ALA A 257 5.53 -27.57 -7.71
N ILE A 258 5.55 -26.27 -8.02
CA ILE A 258 4.92 -25.69 -9.23
C ILE A 258 5.64 -26.20 -10.48
N GLU A 259 6.95 -26.10 -10.53
CA GLU A 259 7.77 -26.55 -11.68
C GLU A 259 7.55 -28.04 -12.00
N LYS A 260 7.21 -28.86 -11.00
CA LYS A 260 6.92 -30.29 -11.15
C LYS A 260 5.44 -30.62 -11.32
N ASP A 261 4.57 -29.64 -11.46
CA ASP A 261 3.08 -29.78 -11.58
C ASP A 261 2.50 -30.71 -10.50
N ILE A 262 2.86 -30.44 -9.24
CA ILE A 262 2.43 -31.22 -8.07
C ILE A 262 1.15 -30.67 -7.44
N LEU A 263 1.04 -29.33 -7.42
CA LEU A 263 0.05 -28.62 -6.61
C LEU A 263 -1.30 -28.52 -7.30
N LYS A 264 -2.37 -28.86 -6.59
CA LYS A 264 -3.75 -28.65 -7.03
C LYS A 264 -4.38 -27.38 -6.48
N ALA A 265 -4.11 -27.10 -5.23
CA ALA A 265 -4.48 -25.86 -4.54
C ALA A 265 -3.45 -25.54 -3.46
N VAL A 266 -3.28 -24.28 -3.17
CA VAL A 266 -2.40 -23.76 -2.13
C VAL A 266 -3.11 -22.62 -1.41
N LYS A 267 -2.97 -22.55 -0.11
CA LYS A 267 -3.49 -21.45 0.72
C LYS A 267 -2.53 -21.17 1.86
N ASP A 268 -2.27 -19.91 2.12
CA ASP A 268 -1.54 -19.48 3.30
C ASP A 268 -2.37 -19.62 4.58
N LEU A 269 -1.70 -19.57 5.73
CA LEU A 269 -2.33 -19.43 7.03
C LEU A 269 -1.99 -18.04 7.58
N GLY A 270 -2.91 -17.11 7.41
CA GLY A 270 -2.86 -15.75 7.95
C GLY A 270 -3.81 -15.59 9.14
N GLY A 271 -4.60 -14.49 9.12
CA GLY A 271 -5.60 -14.19 10.14
C GLY A 271 -6.62 -15.30 10.35
N GLY A 272 -6.91 -15.63 11.62
CA GLY A 272 -7.80 -16.72 12.02
C GLY A 272 -7.26 -18.12 11.80
N GLY A 273 -6.00 -18.26 11.38
CA GLY A 273 -5.25 -19.52 11.31
C GLY A 273 -5.92 -20.61 10.49
N LEU A 274 -5.89 -21.87 11.00
CA LEU A 274 -6.52 -23.02 10.34
C LEU A 274 -8.03 -22.85 10.15
N SER A 275 -8.72 -22.12 11.02
CA SER A 275 -10.16 -21.88 10.91
C SER A 275 -10.52 -21.19 9.62
N CYS A 276 -9.83 -20.07 9.30
CA CYS A 276 -10.06 -19.30 8.08
C CYS A 276 -9.53 -20.04 6.86
N CYS A 277 -8.29 -20.49 6.89
CA CYS A 277 -7.66 -21.22 5.79
C CYS A 277 -8.50 -22.41 5.30
N LEU A 278 -8.92 -23.28 6.21
CA LEU A 278 -9.69 -24.49 5.84
C LEU A 278 -11.12 -24.15 5.40
N SER A 279 -11.82 -23.24 6.09
CA SER A 279 -13.22 -22.94 5.78
C SER A 279 -13.36 -22.19 4.44
N GLU A 280 -12.51 -21.22 4.17
CA GLU A 280 -12.49 -20.47 2.92
C GLU A 280 -12.13 -21.36 1.73
N THR A 281 -11.06 -22.14 1.86
CA THR A 281 -10.62 -23.05 0.79
C THR A 281 -11.70 -24.08 0.48
N SER A 282 -12.29 -24.70 1.51
CA SER A 282 -13.38 -25.66 1.36
C SER A 282 -14.63 -25.05 0.72
N ALA A 283 -15.02 -23.84 1.14
CA ALA A 283 -16.19 -23.14 0.60
C ALA A 283 -15.96 -22.71 -0.85
N ASN A 284 -14.81 -22.09 -1.17
CA ASN A 284 -14.49 -21.59 -2.50
C ASN A 284 -14.36 -22.73 -3.53
N LEU A 285 -13.80 -23.88 -3.12
CA LEU A 285 -13.66 -25.05 -3.99
C LEU A 285 -14.87 -25.97 -3.96
N ASN A 286 -15.90 -25.63 -3.17
CA ASN A 286 -17.16 -26.39 -3.04
C ASN A 286 -16.95 -27.87 -2.69
N LYS A 287 -15.98 -28.16 -1.83
CA LYS A 287 -15.62 -29.49 -1.32
C LYS A 287 -15.56 -29.48 0.20
N GLY A 288 -15.79 -30.63 0.83
CA GLY A 288 -15.60 -30.79 2.27
C GLY A 288 -14.18 -31.21 2.63
N PHE A 289 -13.77 -30.89 3.84
CA PHE A 289 -12.50 -31.32 4.41
C PHE A 289 -12.71 -32.11 5.68
N ASP A 290 -12.11 -33.30 5.75
CA ASP A 290 -12.03 -34.11 6.97
C ASP A 290 -10.63 -33.98 7.56
N ILE A 291 -10.53 -33.32 8.71
CA ILE A 291 -9.27 -32.97 9.38
C ILE A 291 -9.09 -33.83 10.63
N ASP A 292 -7.90 -34.36 10.83
CA ASP A 292 -7.45 -35.01 12.08
C ASP A 292 -6.55 -34.03 12.86
N LEU A 293 -7.09 -33.42 13.88
CA LEU A 293 -6.41 -32.38 14.66
C LEU A 293 -5.17 -32.91 15.41
N CYS A 294 -5.12 -34.21 15.70
CA CYS A 294 -3.95 -34.86 16.32
C CYS A 294 -2.73 -34.88 15.38
N LYS A 295 -2.93 -34.64 14.09
CA LYS A 295 -1.87 -34.61 13.09
C LYS A 295 -1.35 -33.19 12.79
N VAL A 296 -1.95 -32.16 13.34
CA VAL A 296 -1.42 -30.81 13.24
C VAL A 296 -0.14 -30.71 14.07
N PRO A 297 1.00 -30.33 13.45
CA PRO A 297 2.25 -30.14 14.20
C PRO A 297 2.12 -28.97 15.18
N VAL A 298 2.35 -29.21 16.46
CA VAL A 298 2.21 -28.21 17.52
C VAL A 298 3.53 -27.99 18.27
N LYS A 299 3.75 -26.74 18.73
CA LYS A 299 4.88 -26.40 19.62
C LYS A 299 4.71 -26.96 21.04
N TYR A 300 3.46 -27.05 21.50
CA TYR A 300 3.13 -27.44 22.86
C TYR A 300 2.08 -28.57 22.85
N LEU A 301 2.38 -29.69 23.50
CA LEU A 301 1.51 -30.89 23.49
C LEU A 301 0.18 -30.68 24.24
N ASP A 302 0.11 -29.69 25.12
CA ASP A 302 -1.05 -29.31 25.91
C ASP A 302 -1.99 -28.31 25.24
N MET A 303 -1.78 -28.02 23.94
CA MET A 303 -2.66 -27.11 23.20
C MET A 303 -4.07 -27.66 23.06
N GLU A 304 -5.05 -26.83 23.39
CA GLU A 304 -6.45 -27.16 23.23
C GLU A 304 -6.90 -27.07 21.76
N PRO A 305 -7.95 -27.80 21.35
CA PRO A 305 -8.46 -27.77 19.98
C PRO A 305 -8.74 -26.36 19.44
N GLN A 306 -9.29 -25.49 20.29
CA GLN A 306 -9.56 -24.10 19.91
C GLN A 306 -8.26 -23.35 19.61
N GLU A 307 -7.25 -23.47 20.48
CA GLU A 307 -5.94 -22.82 20.30
C GLU A 307 -5.29 -23.25 18.98
N ILE A 308 -5.33 -24.55 18.64
CA ILE A 308 -4.78 -25.09 17.40
C ILE A 308 -5.49 -24.49 16.17
N MET A 309 -6.83 -24.38 16.25
CA MET A 309 -7.64 -23.91 15.11
C MET A 309 -7.52 -22.41 14.84
N ILE A 310 -7.36 -21.59 15.89
CA ILE A 310 -7.33 -20.12 15.75
C ILE A 310 -5.93 -19.50 15.93
N SER A 311 -4.91 -20.33 16.16
CA SER A 311 -3.52 -19.88 16.21
C SER A 311 -3.14 -19.25 14.87
N GLU A 312 -2.51 -18.09 14.91
CA GLU A 312 -1.99 -17.37 13.75
C GLU A 312 -0.45 -17.47 13.67
N SER A 313 0.15 -18.56 14.17
CA SER A 313 1.58 -18.83 13.95
C SER A 313 1.87 -18.73 12.47
N GLN A 314 2.86 -17.92 12.13
CA GLN A 314 3.20 -17.54 10.76
C GLN A 314 4.01 -18.63 10.04
N GLU A 315 4.33 -18.40 8.79
CA GLU A 315 5.13 -19.29 7.92
C GLU A 315 4.58 -20.72 7.89
N ARG A 316 3.25 -20.83 7.69
CA ARG A 316 2.55 -22.09 7.48
C ARG A 316 1.73 -22.02 6.19
N MET A 317 1.75 -23.11 5.42
CA MET A 317 1.04 -23.22 4.15
C MET A 317 0.21 -24.51 4.13
N LEU A 318 -1.01 -24.43 3.60
CA LEU A 318 -1.84 -25.58 3.27
C LEU A 318 -1.64 -25.91 1.78
N TYR A 319 -1.14 -27.11 1.50
CA TYR A 319 -1.01 -27.65 0.17
C TYR A 319 -2.03 -28.77 -0.06
N ILE A 320 -2.72 -28.74 -1.19
CA ILE A 320 -3.62 -29.82 -1.59
C ILE A 320 -3.04 -30.49 -2.84
N ILE A 321 -2.81 -31.78 -2.74
CA ILE A 321 -2.17 -32.58 -3.78
C ILE A 321 -2.93 -33.89 -4.02
N SER A 322 -2.73 -34.49 -5.18
CA SER A 322 -3.22 -35.85 -5.44
C SER A 322 -2.39 -36.88 -4.69
N LYS A 323 -3.01 -38.01 -4.29
CA LYS A 323 -2.36 -39.08 -3.52
C LYS A 323 -1.11 -39.62 -4.19
N ASN A 324 -1.10 -39.75 -5.51
CA ASN A 324 0.06 -40.25 -6.30
C ASN A 324 1.24 -39.28 -6.34
N LYS A 325 1.06 -38.02 -5.98
CA LYS A 325 2.14 -37.00 -5.90
C LYS A 325 2.75 -36.88 -4.50
N LEU A 326 2.23 -37.60 -3.51
CA LEU A 326 2.62 -37.46 -2.11
C LEU A 326 4.13 -37.70 -1.90
N GLU A 327 4.67 -38.78 -2.44
CA GLU A 327 6.10 -39.13 -2.30
C GLU A 327 7.00 -38.04 -2.92
N SER A 328 6.64 -37.59 -4.12
CA SER A 328 7.37 -36.52 -4.80
C SER A 328 7.38 -35.24 -3.99
N PHE A 329 6.23 -34.82 -3.43
CA PHE A 329 6.13 -33.62 -2.62
C PHE A 329 6.84 -33.76 -1.28
N ALA A 330 6.70 -34.91 -0.62
CA ALA A 330 7.42 -35.20 0.63
C ALA A 330 8.95 -35.15 0.46
N ASN A 331 9.46 -35.58 -0.69
CA ASN A 331 10.89 -35.50 -1.02
C ASN A 331 11.35 -34.04 -1.20
N ILE A 332 10.51 -33.16 -1.78
CA ILE A 332 10.80 -31.72 -1.87
C ILE A 332 10.84 -31.10 -0.46
N LEU A 333 9.83 -31.36 0.37
CA LEU A 333 9.77 -30.83 1.74
C LEU A 333 10.99 -31.26 2.58
N LYS A 334 11.39 -32.53 2.48
CA LYS A 334 12.60 -33.06 3.13
C LYS A 334 13.88 -32.44 2.58
N LYS A 335 13.98 -32.20 1.27
CA LYS A 335 15.14 -31.55 0.63
C LYS A 335 15.42 -30.18 1.23
N TYR A 336 14.36 -29.42 1.53
CA TYR A 336 14.46 -28.09 2.12
C TYR A 336 14.32 -28.09 3.66
N ASP A 337 14.28 -29.26 4.28
CA ASP A 337 14.13 -29.41 5.74
C ASP A 337 12.90 -28.70 6.31
N VAL A 338 11.80 -28.69 5.55
CA VAL A 338 10.53 -28.07 5.96
C VAL A 338 9.67 -29.08 6.70
N PRO A 339 9.28 -28.83 7.97
CA PRO A 339 8.35 -29.68 8.70
C PRO A 339 7.01 -29.76 7.98
N PHE A 340 6.39 -30.95 7.94
CA PHE A 340 5.07 -31.12 7.35
C PHE A 340 4.30 -32.28 7.96
N SER A 341 2.99 -32.24 7.82
CA SER A 341 2.09 -33.33 8.19
C SER A 341 0.89 -33.43 7.28
N ILE A 342 0.41 -34.65 7.06
CA ILE A 342 -0.87 -34.91 6.40
C ILE A 342 -1.97 -34.73 7.45
N ILE A 343 -2.67 -33.61 7.41
CA ILE A 343 -3.67 -33.24 8.40
C ILE A 343 -5.09 -33.70 8.03
N GLY A 344 -5.32 -34.10 6.78
CA GLY A 344 -6.66 -34.50 6.36
C GLY A 344 -6.79 -34.86 4.89
N LYS A 345 -8.03 -34.92 4.43
CA LYS A 345 -8.42 -35.29 3.06
C LYS A 345 -9.62 -34.49 2.56
N VAL A 346 -9.66 -34.29 1.26
CA VAL A 346 -10.81 -33.74 0.56
C VAL A 346 -11.93 -34.77 0.48
N LYS A 347 -13.18 -34.33 0.68
CA LYS A 347 -14.40 -35.13 0.62
C LYS A 347 -15.47 -34.51 -0.28
N ASN A 348 -16.40 -35.31 -0.78
CA ASN A 348 -17.49 -34.82 -1.66
C ASN A 348 -18.61 -34.09 -0.90
N HIS A 349 -18.69 -34.20 0.44
CA HIS A 349 -19.59 -33.34 1.21
C HIS A 349 -19.09 -31.87 1.22
N ARG A 350 -19.88 -30.95 1.80
CA ARG A 350 -19.56 -29.50 1.87
C ARG A 350 -19.36 -29.01 3.30
N ASN A 351 -18.87 -29.88 4.17
CA ASN A 351 -18.65 -29.55 5.57
C ASN A 351 -17.15 -29.50 5.86
N LEU A 352 -16.78 -28.68 6.80
CA LEU A 352 -15.56 -28.81 7.56
C LEU A 352 -15.82 -29.74 8.74
N VAL A 353 -15.14 -30.88 8.76
CA VAL A 353 -15.24 -31.91 9.80
C VAL A 353 -13.90 -32.00 10.52
N ILE A 354 -13.91 -31.81 11.84
CA ILE A 354 -12.71 -31.83 12.67
C ILE A 354 -12.82 -33.02 13.63
N ASN A 355 -11.83 -33.92 13.56
CA ASN A 355 -11.72 -35.09 14.38
C ASN A 355 -10.55 -34.98 15.36
N LYS A 356 -10.68 -35.53 16.57
CA LYS A 356 -9.62 -35.69 17.55
C LYS A 356 -9.77 -37.08 18.18
N ASN A 357 -8.70 -37.88 18.19
CA ASN A 357 -8.71 -39.27 18.75
C ASN A 357 -9.84 -40.11 18.14
N GLY A 358 -10.06 -40.05 16.84
CA GLY A 358 -11.10 -40.82 16.13
C GLY A 358 -12.54 -40.37 16.37
N LYS A 359 -12.77 -39.26 17.11
CA LYS A 359 -14.10 -38.70 17.37
C LYS A 359 -14.26 -37.36 16.66
N THR A 360 -15.41 -37.13 16.04
CA THR A 360 -15.76 -35.83 15.49
C THR A 360 -16.07 -34.84 16.62
N ILE A 361 -15.30 -33.76 16.70
CA ILE A 361 -15.44 -32.72 17.73
C ILE A 361 -16.06 -31.44 17.17
N ALA A 362 -16.05 -31.22 15.84
CA ALA A 362 -16.79 -30.17 15.18
C ALA A 362 -17.21 -30.60 13.75
N LYS A 363 -18.41 -30.17 13.33
CA LYS A 363 -18.94 -30.43 11.98
C LYS A 363 -19.88 -29.32 11.58
N MET A 364 -19.49 -28.52 10.59
CA MET A 364 -20.28 -27.39 10.11
C MET A 364 -20.16 -27.25 8.59
N PRO A 365 -21.21 -26.71 7.91
CA PRO A 365 -21.10 -26.35 6.50
C PRO A 365 -20.02 -25.29 6.28
N SER A 366 -19.06 -25.54 5.39
CA SER A 366 -17.91 -24.65 5.19
C SER A 366 -18.35 -23.25 4.72
N HIS A 367 -19.37 -23.15 3.87
CA HIS A 367 -19.91 -21.86 3.44
C HIS A 367 -20.52 -21.06 4.58
N LEU A 368 -21.11 -21.70 5.58
CA LEU A 368 -21.65 -21.03 6.75
C LEU A 368 -20.54 -20.42 7.61
N ILE A 369 -19.40 -21.10 7.70
CA ILE A 369 -18.23 -20.57 8.39
C ILE A 369 -17.64 -19.40 7.59
N ALA A 370 -17.34 -19.61 6.30
CA ALA A 370 -16.62 -18.67 5.46
C ALA A 370 -17.37 -17.36 5.17
N TYR A 371 -18.71 -17.37 5.19
CA TYR A 371 -19.51 -16.21 4.81
C TYR A 371 -20.34 -15.70 5.98
N ALA A 372 -19.82 -14.69 6.65
CA ALA A 372 -20.53 -13.98 7.71
C ALA A 372 -21.78 -13.27 7.22
N PRO A 373 -22.82 -13.09 8.05
CA PRO A 373 -23.95 -12.25 7.73
C PRO A 373 -23.50 -10.80 7.54
N LEU A 374 -23.89 -10.18 6.41
CA LEU A 374 -23.51 -8.81 6.10
C LEU A 374 -24.22 -7.80 7.00
N LEU A 375 -23.50 -6.76 7.40
CA LEU A 375 -24.02 -5.71 8.25
C LEU A 375 -24.38 -4.46 7.42
N ASN A 376 -25.57 -3.90 7.68
CA ASN A 376 -25.97 -2.62 7.13
C ASN A 376 -25.60 -1.51 8.12
N ARG A 377 -24.43 -0.91 7.94
CA ARG A 377 -23.99 0.21 8.77
C ARG A 377 -24.75 1.50 8.44
N LYS A 378 -25.06 2.29 9.46
CA LYS A 378 -25.60 3.63 9.26
C LYS A 378 -24.51 4.53 8.68
N SER A 379 -24.96 5.54 7.90
CA SER A 379 -24.05 6.49 7.25
C SER A 379 -24.59 7.89 7.42
N LYS A 380 -23.72 8.83 7.78
CA LYS A 380 -24.07 10.24 7.99
C LYS A 380 -22.87 11.12 7.71
N LYS A 381 -23.03 12.15 6.88
CA LYS A 381 -21.96 13.12 6.60
C LYS A 381 -21.48 13.80 7.88
N PRO A 382 -20.16 13.81 8.15
CA PRO A 382 -19.60 14.55 9.28
C PRO A 382 -19.80 16.06 9.13
N LYS A 383 -20.20 16.72 10.21
CA LYS A 383 -20.38 18.19 10.20
C LYS A 383 -19.06 18.93 9.95
N TYR A 384 -17.96 18.43 10.50
CA TYR A 384 -16.65 19.08 10.39
C TYR A 384 -16.20 19.30 8.95
N ILE A 385 -16.65 18.47 8.00
CA ILE A 385 -16.27 18.60 6.57
C ILE A 385 -16.75 19.94 6.00
N ASP A 386 -18.03 20.30 6.23
CA ASP A 386 -18.56 21.57 5.75
C ASP A 386 -17.97 22.75 6.55
N ASP A 387 -17.82 22.61 7.87
CA ASP A 387 -17.26 23.63 8.74
C ASP A 387 -15.81 23.99 8.35
N LEU A 388 -14.99 22.98 8.01
CA LEU A 388 -13.60 23.18 7.60
C LEU A 388 -13.50 23.66 6.15
N ARG A 389 -14.29 23.10 5.23
CA ARG A 389 -14.27 23.47 3.81
C ARG A 389 -14.61 24.93 3.59
N PHE A 390 -15.60 25.46 4.29
CA PHE A 390 -16.03 26.84 4.16
C PHE A 390 -15.35 27.81 5.14
N LYS A 391 -14.41 27.31 5.94
CA LYS A 391 -13.62 28.12 6.86
C LYS A 391 -12.82 29.17 6.10
N LYS A 392 -13.10 30.45 6.37
CA LYS A 392 -12.29 31.54 5.85
C LYS A 392 -10.91 31.54 6.52
N ILE A 393 -9.90 31.27 5.75
CA ILE A 393 -8.50 31.27 6.19
C ILE A 393 -7.87 32.57 5.73
N SER A 394 -7.49 33.41 6.70
CA SER A 394 -6.74 34.63 6.45
C SER A 394 -5.28 34.42 6.83
N LEU A 395 -4.40 34.38 5.84
CA LEU A 395 -2.97 34.18 6.03
C LEU A 395 -2.17 35.36 5.48
N LYS A 396 -1.15 35.77 6.20
CA LYS A 396 -0.12 36.65 5.66
C LYS A 396 0.84 35.81 4.82
N VAL A 397 1.29 36.37 3.69
CA VAL A 397 2.39 35.77 2.91
C VAL A 397 3.64 35.78 3.80
N PRO A 398 4.40 34.68 3.88
CA PRO A 398 5.65 34.67 4.62
C PRO A 398 6.59 35.76 4.12
N ASN A 399 7.29 36.42 5.05
CA ASN A 399 8.22 37.48 4.69
C ASN A 399 9.47 36.95 3.98
N ASP A 400 9.86 35.71 4.24
CA ASP A 400 11.03 35.03 3.66
C ASP A 400 10.59 33.70 3.04
N LEU A 401 10.41 33.70 1.72
CA LEU A 401 10.03 32.53 0.95
C LEU A 401 11.19 31.54 0.76
N ASN A 402 12.46 31.99 0.79
CA ASN A 402 13.61 31.08 0.78
C ASN A 402 13.59 30.19 2.03
N LYS A 403 13.44 30.79 3.19
CA LYS A 403 13.32 30.06 4.46
C LYS A 403 12.10 29.14 4.47
N THR A 404 10.98 29.57 3.86
CA THR A 404 9.76 28.77 3.76
C THR A 404 10.01 27.48 2.94
N ILE A 405 10.62 27.59 1.75
CA ILE A 405 10.94 26.42 0.92
C ILE A 405 11.92 25.49 1.64
N LEU A 406 12.98 26.02 2.27
CA LEU A 406 13.92 25.21 3.02
C LEU A 406 13.23 24.43 4.16
N ASN A 407 12.36 25.08 4.92
CA ASN A 407 11.61 24.41 5.98
C ASN A 407 10.61 23.38 5.44
N MET A 408 10.00 23.64 4.28
CA MET A 408 9.14 22.66 3.58
C MET A 408 9.94 21.44 3.12
N LEU A 409 11.13 21.64 2.54
CA LEU A 409 12.06 20.55 2.18
C LEU A 409 12.47 19.71 3.41
N ALA A 410 12.59 20.35 4.58
CA ALA A 410 12.90 19.67 5.84
C ALA A 410 11.71 18.99 6.51
N ASN A 411 10.48 19.20 6.03
CA ASN A 411 9.29 18.51 6.55
C ASN A 411 9.45 16.99 6.38
N PRO A 412 9.34 16.17 7.43
CA PRO A 412 9.53 14.72 7.34
C PRO A 412 8.69 14.02 6.27
N THR A 413 7.49 14.53 5.96
CA THR A 413 6.64 14.01 4.87
C THR A 413 7.25 14.29 3.48
N ILE A 414 7.90 15.44 3.29
CA ILE A 414 8.54 15.87 2.03
C ILE A 414 9.99 15.38 1.95
N ALA A 415 10.75 15.53 3.04
CA ALA A 415 12.18 15.23 3.09
C ALA A 415 12.55 13.86 2.50
N SER A 416 13.77 13.75 2.01
CA SER A 416 14.35 12.52 1.47
C SER A 416 14.13 11.32 2.40
N LYS A 417 13.79 10.19 1.83
CA LYS A 417 13.60 8.91 2.55
C LYS A 417 14.84 8.03 2.51
N ASN A 418 16.01 8.61 2.23
CA ASN A 418 17.30 7.89 2.15
C ASN A 418 17.54 6.99 3.35
N TRP A 419 17.35 7.50 4.57
CA TRP A 419 17.52 6.70 5.78
C TRP A 419 16.67 5.43 5.79
N VAL A 420 15.49 5.45 5.19
CA VAL A 420 14.59 4.30 5.12
C VAL A 420 15.05 3.31 4.06
N PHE A 421 15.15 3.74 2.81
CA PHE A 421 15.40 2.79 1.72
C PHE A 421 16.85 2.28 1.66
N HIS A 422 17.82 2.94 2.30
CA HIS A 422 19.18 2.40 2.44
C HIS A 422 19.25 1.16 3.36
N GLN A 423 18.23 0.88 4.15
CA GLN A 423 18.15 -0.33 4.98
C GLN A 423 17.63 -1.54 4.20
N PHE A 424 17.00 -1.31 3.06
CA PHE A 424 16.42 -2.35 2.20
C PHE A 424 17.40 -2.77 1.11
N ASP A 425 17.47 -4.10 0.85
CA ASP A 425 18.01 -4.54 -0.42
C ASP A 425 16.98 -4.22 -1.53
N HIS A 426 17.41 -3.51 -2.54
CA HIS A 426 16.59 -3.13 -3.68
C HIS A 426 17.15 -3.63 -5.02
N GLU A 427 18.22 -4.43 -5.01
CA GLU A 427 18.87 -4.94 -6.22
C GLU A 427 18.84 -6.47 -6.36
N ILE A 428 18.56 -7.22 -5.29
CA ILE A 428 18.50 -8.68 -5.34
C ILE A 428 17.51 -9.16 -6.42
N GLY A 429 17.85 -10.25 -7.10
CA GLY A 429 17.08 -10.72 -8.25
C GLY A 429 17.33 -9.96 -9.54
N LEU A 430 18.13 -8.87 -9.52
CA LEU A 430 18.62 -8.09 -10.69
C LEU A 430 17.50 -7.56 -11.59
N ARG A 431 16.34 -7.24 -11.01
CA ARG A 431 15.17 -6.70 -11.76
C ARG A 431 15.00 -5.19 -11.60
N THR A 432 15.55 -4.59 -10.57
CA THR A 432 15.46 -3.15 -10.34
C THR A 432 16.30 -2.38 -11.34
N ILE A 433 15.65 -1.66 -12.25
CA ILE A 433 16.33 -0.91 -13.32
C ILE A 433 16.70 0.49 -12.86
N VAL A 434 15.86 1.07 -12.02
CA VAL A 434 16.08 2.40 -11.48
C VAL A 434 16.04 2.31 -9.95
N LYS A 435 17.09 2.82 -9.31
CA LYS A 435 17.18 2.82 -7.83
C LYS A 435 16.14 3.77 -7.21
N PRO A 436 15.71 3.52 -5.96
CA PRO A 436 14.83 4.43 -5.24
C PRO A 436 15.34 5.89 -5.26
N GLY A 437 14.41 6.85 -5.40
CA GLY A 437 14.72 8.29 -5.43
C GLY A 437 15.15 8.88 -6.77
N ILE A 438 15.19 8.07 -7.87
CA ILE A 438 15.58 8.55 -9.21
C ILE A 438 14.38 8.77 -10.13
N THR A 439 13.29 8.06 -9.90
CA THR A 439 12.02 8.14 -10.64
C THR A 439 10.86 8.23 -9.68
N ASP A 440 9.70 8.69 -10.16
CA ASP A 440 8.49 8.83 -9.35
C ASP A 440 7.83 7.50 -8.98
N SER A 441 8.16 6.43 -9.70
CA SER A 441 7.75 5.04 -9.39
C SER A 441 8.93 4.08 -9.44
N ALA A 442 8.82 2.93 -8.77
CA ALA A 442 9.76 1.84 -8.95
C ALA A 442 9.68 1.29 -10.38
N VAL A 443 10.82 0.98 -11.00
CA VAL A 443 10.89 0.41 -12.35
C VAL A 443 11.64 -0.91 -12.34
N LEU A 444 10.92 -1.98 -12.67
CA LEU A 444 11.40 -3.36 -12.65
C LEU A 444 11.48 -3.95 -14.05
N LYS A 445 12.55 -4.70 -14.34
CA LYS A 445 12.66 -5.48 -15.57
C LYS A 445 11.80 -6.75 -15.46
N LEU A 446 10.97 -6.95 -16.47
CA LEU A 446 10.28 -8.21 -16.74
C LEU A 446 11.03 -9.01 -17.82
N ASN A 447 10.39 -10.00 -18.41
CA ASN A 447 10.95 -10.69 -19.57
C ASN A 447 10.68 -9.90 -20.86
N ASN A 448 11.43 -10.22 -21.93
CA ASN A 448 11.19 -9.73 -23.30
C ASN A 448 11.18 -8.18 -23.43
N ASP A 449 12.14 -7.53 -22.78
CA ASP A 449 12.34 -6.07 -22.83
C ASP A 449 11.12 -5.24 -22.38
N LYS A 450 10.21 -5.84 -21.60
CA LYS A 450 9.14 -5.13 -20.91
C LYS A 450 9.56 -4.76 -19.50
N PHE A 451 9.03 -3.63 -19.02
CA PHE A 451 9.29 -3.16 -17.67
C PHE A 451 7.97 -2.86 -16.96
N LEU A 452 8.01 -2.94 -15.66
CA LEU A 452 6.89 -2.65 -14.77
C LEU A 452 7.20 -1.42 -13.95
N ALA A 453 6.34 -0.41 -14.03
CA ALA A 453 6.28 0.69 -13.08
C ALA A 453 5.33 0.34 -11.95
N ALA A 454 5.70 0.63 -10.71
CA ALA A 454 4.87 0.36 -9.53
C ALA A 454 5.00 1.48 -8.48
N LYS A 455 3.86 1.89 -7.92
CA LYS A 455 3.79 2.97 -6.93
C LYS A 455 2.68 2.73 -5.91
N LEU A 456 2.90 3.17 -4.67
CA LEU A 456 1.88 3.34 -3.63
C LEU A 456 1.77 4.82 -3.28
N ASP A 457 0.55 5.35 -3.21
CA ASP A 457 0.26 6.75 -2.86
C ASP A 457 -0.94 6.86 -1.93
N GLY A 458 -0.94 7.89 -1.08
CA GLY A 458 -2.04 8.24 -0.19
C GLY A 458 -1.87 9.63 0.39
N ASN A 459 -2.97 10.23 0.85
CA ASN A 459 -2.96 11.55 1.49
C ASN A 459 -4.11 11.67 2.49
N SER A 460 -3.80 11.41 3.75
CA SER A 460 -4.77 11.42 4.84
C SER A 460 -5.37 12.82 5.09
N LYS A 461 -4.60 13.88 4.84
CA LYS A 461 -5.01 15.27 5.08
C LYS A 461 -6.07 15.73 4.09
N LEU A 462 -5.89 15.40 2.80
CA LEU A 462 -6.89 15.67 1.75
C LEU A 462 -8.16 14.86 2.00
N CYS A 463 -8.02 13.55 2.30
CA CYS A 463 -9.16 12.65 2.55
C CYS A 463 -9.95 13.04 3.79
N TYR A 464 -9.32 13.64 4.80
CA TYR A 464 -10.00 14.15 5.99
C TYR A 464 -10.92 15.33 5.66
N LEU A 465 -10.49 16.25 4.82
CA LEU A 465 -11.27 17.42 4.43
C LEU A 465 -12.36 17.11 3.40
N ASP A 466 -12.05 16.25 2.45
CA ASP A 466 -12.99 15.77 1.44
C ASP A 466 -12.60 14.34 1.02
N PRO A 467 -13.26 13.30 1.56
CA PRO A 467 -12.88 11.92 1.29
C PRO A 467 -13.05 11.52 -0.18
N TYR A 468 -13.96 12.12 -0.93
CA TYR A 468 -14.14 11.87 -2.36
C TYR A 468 -13.01 12.52 -3.17
N GLN A 469 -12.79 13.83 -3.04
CA GLN A 469 -11.74 14.53 -3.79
C GLN A 469 -10.35 14.12 -3.33
N GLY A 470 -10.14 13.89 -2.03
CA GLY A 470 -8.87 13.39 -1.50
C GLY A 470 -8.50 12.02 -2.06
N THR A 471 -9.47 11.10 -2.16
CA THR A 471 -9.22 9.79 -2.78
C THR A 471 -8.97 9.91 -4.30
N LEU A 472 -9.70 10.78 -5.01
CA LEU A 472 -9.40 11.09 -6.41
C LEU A 472 -7.99 11.66 -6.57
N SER A 473 -7.54 12.52 -5.65
CA SER A 473 -6.16 13.05 -5.67
C SER A 473 -5.12 11.96 -5.50
N CYS A 474 -5.32 11.00 -4.57
CA CYS A 474 -4.42 9.85 -4.41
C CYS A 474 -4.35 9.00 -5.69
N LEU A 475 -5.48 8.76 -6.36
CA LEU A 475 -5.54 8.03 -7.63
C LEU A 475 -4.87 8.77 -8.78
N SER A 476 -5.05 10.09 -8.85
CA SER A 476 -4.40 10.97 -9.84
C SER A 476 -2.88 11.01 -9.62
N GLU A 477 -2.42 11.13 -8.36
CA GLU A 477 -1.00 11.13 -7.99
C GLU A 477 -0.35 9.79 -8.32
N ALA A 478 -0.96 8.66 -7.92
CA ALA A 478 -0.48 7.33 -8.28
C ALA A 478 -0.33 7.16 -9.79
N ARG A 479 -1.32 7.64 -10.58
CA ARG A 479 -1.23 7.64 -12.03
C ARG A 479 -0.12 8.54 -12.55
N ALA A 480 0.00 9.75 -12.04
CA ALA A 480 1.02 10.71 -12.46
C ALA A 480 2.43 10.14 -12.25
N ASN A 481 2.68 9.51 -11.11
CA ASN A 481 3.94 8.84 -10.79
C ASN A 481 4.28 7.71 -11.78
N ILE A 482 3.30 6.85 -12.10
CA ILE A 482 3.47 5.78 -13.08
C ILE A 482 3.80 6.35 -14.46
N ILE A 483 3.08 7.40 -14.87
CA ILE A 483 3.22 8.02 -16.19
C ILE A 483 4.53 8.79 -16.30
N SER A 484 4.92 9.55 -15.27
CA SER A 484 6.21 10.27 -15.24
C SER A 484 7.39 9.32 -15.41
N SER A 485 7.26 8.08 -14.97
CA SER A 485 8.27 7.03 -15.17
C SER A 485 8.16 6.33 -16.54
N GLY A 486 7.16 6.65 -17.35
CA GLY A 486 6.91 6.10 -18.69
C GLY A 486 5.96 4.90 -18.72
N GLY A 487 5.32 4.57 -17.62
CA GLY A 487 4.40 3.43 -17.49
C GLY A 487 2.98 3.76 -17.96
N LYS A 488 2.37 2.88 -18.76
CA LYS A 488 0.94 2.92 -19.05
C LYS A 488 0.19 2.15 -17.97
N PRO A 489 -0.72 2.78 -17.19
CA PRO A 489 -1.47 2.11 -16.13
C PRO A 489 -2.25 0.89 -16.62
N ILE A 490 -2.20 -0.23 -15.85
CA ILE A 490 -2.83 -1.51 -16.21
C ILE A 490 -3.71 -2.09 -15.10
N GLY A 491 -3.56 -1.64 -13.86
CA GLY A 491 -4.33 -2.12 -12.72
C GLY A 491 -4.08 -1.32 -11.47
N ILE A 492 -5.08 -1.32 -10.59
CA ILE A 492 -5.08 -0.64 -9.30
C ILE A 492 -5.31 -1.67 -8.20
N VAL A 493 -4.60 -1.54 -7.09
CA VAL A 493 -4.96 -2.13 -5.80
C VAL A 493 -5.25 -1.01 -4.82
N ASP A 494 -6.19 -1.23 -3.91
CA ASP A 494 -6.56 -0.25 -2.90
C ASP A 494 -6.49 -0.84 -1.50
N HIS A 495 -6.01 -0.05 -0.54
CA HIS A 495 -6.13 -0.39 0.86
C HIS A 495 -6.89 0.71 1.61
N MET A 496 -8.09 0.37 2.03
CA MET A 496 -9.04 1.29 2.63
C MET A 496 -8.93 1.26 4.15
N GLN A 497 -8.35 2.31 4.79
CA GLN A 497 -8.05 2.34 6.20
C GLN A 497 -8.85 3.43 6.93
N PHE A 498 -9.67 3.02 7.89
CA PHE A 498 -10.63 3.87 8.59
C PHE A 498 -10.73 3.47 10.07
N GLY A 499 -11.27 4.36 10.90
CA GLY A 499 -11.64 4.05 12.28
C GLY A 499 -12.83 3.08 12.37
N ASN A 500 -13.55 3.10 13.50
CA ASN A 500 -14.65 2.19 13.78
C ASN A 500 -15.83 2.38 12.81
N PRO A 501 -16.22 1.35 12.03
CA PRO A 501 -17.31 1.43 11.05
C PRO A 501 -18.71 1.51 11.68
N GLU A 502 -18.84 1.33 13.00
CA GLU A 502 -20.09 1.53 13.75
C GLU A 502 -20.42 3.01 13.90
N ASN A 503 -19.41 3.89 13.81
CA ASN A 503 -19.61 5.32 13.75
C ASN A 503 -20.12 5.70 12.34
N PRO A 504 -21.37 6.26 12.24
CA PRO A 504 -21.97 6.62 10.95
C PRO A 504 -21.17 7.66 10.15
N GLU A 505 -20.40 8.52 10.82
CA GLU A 505 -19.60 9.56 10.18
C GLU A 505 -18.34 8.96 9.55
N ILE A 506 -17.67 8.03 10.23
CA ILE A 506 -16.53 7.27 9.68
C ILE A 506 -16.99 6.41 8.49
N PHE A 507 -18.13 5.72 8.64
CA PHE A 507 -18.63 4.88 7.57
C PHE A 507 -19.02 5.68 6.30
N TRP A 508 -19.50 6.91 6.48
CA TRP A 508 -19.77 7.82 5.36
C TRP A 508 -18.47 8.19 4.61
N THR A 509 -17.38 8.46 5.32
CA THR A 509 -16.09 8.76 4.66
C THR A 509 -15.57 7.59 3.86
N PHE A 510 -15.71 6.36 4.38
CA PHE A 510 -15.41 5.13 3.64
C PHE A 510 -16.23 5.03 2.34
N GLN A 511 -17.54 5.25 2.40
CA GLN A 511 -18.41 5.20 1.23
C GLN A 511 -17.98 6.20 0.16
N LYS A 512 -17.63 7.44 0.56
CA LYS A 512 -17.18 8.48 -0.37
C LYS A 512 -15.85 8.17 -1.03
N SER A 513 -14.94 7.51 -0.32
CA SER A 513 -13.70 7.03 -0.89
C SER A 513 -13.94 5.90 -1.92
N ILE A 514 -14.85 4.96 -1.63
CA ILE A 514 -15.24 3.92 -2.60
C ILE A 514 -15.88 4.53 -3.85
N GLU A 515 -16.77 5.53 -3.72
CA GLU A 515 -17.35 6.24 -4.87
C GLU A 515 -16.26 6.84 -5.76
N ALA A 516 -15.25 7.50 -5.18
CA ALA A 516 -14.13 8.06 -5.91
C ALA A 516 -13.33 7.00 -6.70
N ILE A 517 -13.07 5.85 -6.09
CA ILE A 517 -12.37 4.74 -6.77
C ILE A 517 -13.20 4.22 -7.95
N ILE A 518 -14.52 4.06 -7.77
CA ILE A 518 -15.42 3.61 -8.83
C ILE A 518 -15.41 4.58 -10.01
N ASP A 519 -15.56 5.88 -9.73
CA ASP A 519 -15.61 6.92 -10.77
C ASP A 519 -14.29 7.02 -11.53
N PHE A 520 -13.15 7.05 -10.83
CA PHE A 520 -11.83 7.10 -11.44
C PHE A 520 -11.55 5.86 -12.30
N SER A 521 -11.76 4.68 -11.73
CA SER A 521 -11.50 3.41 -12.40
C SER A 521 -12.38 3.24 -13.66
N SER A 522 -13.67 3.56 -13.53
CA SER A 522 -14.63 3.47 -14.64
C SER A 522 -14.29 4.44 -15.77
N PHE A 523 -14.00 5.71 -15.42
CA PHE A 523 -13.67 6.74 -16.40
C PHE A 523 -12.38 6.42 -17.16
N ASN A 524 -11.35 6.00 -16.44
CA ASN A 524 -10.03 5.71 -17.01
C ASN A 524 -9.90 4.29 -17.57
N ARG A 525 -10.90 3.42 -17.34
CA ARG A 525 -10.87 1.99 -17.72
C ARG A 525 -9.66 1.26 -17.16
N ILE A 526 -9.24 1.61 -15.93
CA ILE A 526 -8.17 0.93 -15.21
C ILE A 526 -8.84 0.07 -14.13
N PRO A 527 -8.80 -1.27 -14.22
CA PRO A 527 -9.53 -2.15 -13.32
C PRO A 527 -8.90 -2.21 -11.93
N ILE A 528 -9.75 -2.44 -10.92
CA ILE A 528 -9.32 -2.80 -9.57
C ILE A 528 -9.00 -4.30 -9.58
N VAL A 529 -7.77 -4.65 -9.26
CA VAL A 529 -7.27 -6.03 -9.35
C VAL A 529 -7.14 -6.72 -8.00
N GLY A 530 -7.15 -5.96 -6.92
CA GLY A 530 -7.08 -6.47 -5.55
C GLY A 530 -7.28 -5.33 -4.56
N GLY A 531 -7.36 -5.65 -3.30
CA GLY A 531 -7.44 -4.65 -2.25
C GLY A 531 -7.83 -5.23 -0.91
N LYS A 532 -7.75 -4.38 0.11
CA LYS A 532 -8.03 -4.69 1.52
C LYS A 532 -8.85 -3.57 2.16
N VAL A 533 -9.65 -3.91 3.16
CA VAL A 533 -10.29 -2.93 4.05
C VAL A 533 -9.85 -3.21 5.48
N SER A 534 -9.32 -2.19 6.14
CA SER A 534 -8.96 -2.19 7.55
C SER A 534 -9.78 -1.15 8.29
N PHE A 535 -10.63 -1.62 9.20
CA PHE A 535 -11.39 -0.80 10.12
C PHE A 535 -10.80 -0.84 11.52
N TYR A 536 -11.39 -0.06 12.42
CA TYR A 536 -10.99 0.06 13.83
C TYR A 536 -9.58 0.61 14.06
N ASN A 537 -9.02 1.32 13.05
CA ASN A 537 -7.73 2.01 13.22
C ASN A 537 -7.94 3.25 14.09
N GLU A 538 -7.92 3.04 15.40
CA GLU A 538 -8.15 4.08 16.40
C GLU A 538 -7.47 3.76 17.72
N THR A 539 -7.20 4.81 18.48
CA THR A 539 -6.64 4.76 19.83
C THR A 539 -7.56 5.53 20.79
N LYS A 540 -7.22 5.54 22.08
CA LYS A 540 -7.88 6.43 23.08
C LYS A 540 -7.93 7.92 22.66
N ASN A 541 -7.10 8.34 21.70
CA ASN A 541 -7.09 9.72 21.19
C ASN A 541 -8.07 9.92 20.02
N GLY A 542 -8.76 8.88 19.60
CA GLY A 542 -9.72 8.88 18.50
C GLY A 542 -9.25 8.12 17.26
N PRO A 543 -10.05 8.14 16.20
CA PRO A 543 -9.77 7.46 14.96
C PRO A 543 -8.67 8.16 14.15
N ILE A 544 -7.97 7.39 13.31
CA ILE A 544 -7.13 7.96 12.27
C ILE A 544 -7.97 8.79 11.29
N LYS A 545 -7.34 9.70 10.56
CA LYS A 545 -7.96 10.31 9.38
C LYS A 545 -8.26 9.23 8.33
N PRO A 546 -9.31 9.39 7.49
CA PRO A 546 -9.53 8.50 6.35
C PRO A 546 -8.25 8.36 5.50
N THR A 547 -7.75 7.16 5.36
CA THR A 547 -6.45 6.91 4.69
C THR A 547 -6.57 5.80 3.65
N PRO A 548 -7.20 6.04 2.51
CA PRO A 548 -7.07 5.14 1.37
C PRO A 548 -5.63 5.20 0.83
N VAL A 549 -5.00 4.04 0.70
CA VAL A 549 -3.71 3.86 0.03
C VAL A 549 -3.97 3.21 -1.31
N ILE A 550 -3.45 3.81 -2.36
CA ILE A 550 -3.65 3.38 -3.75
C ILE A 550 -2.34 2.82 -4.28
N GLY A 551 -2.38 1.56 -4.71
CA GLY A 551 -1.30 0.96 -5.47
C GLY A 551 -1.64 0.96 -6.96
N MET A 552 -0.70 1.39 -7.81
CA MET A 552 -0.90 1.38 -9.25
C MET A 552 0.27 0.70 -9.96
N LEU A 553 -0.06 -0.12 -10.94
CA LEU A 553 0.89 -0.77 -11.84
C LEU A 553 0.79 -0.21 -13.24
N GLY A 554 1.94 -0.03 -13.90
CA GLY A 554 2.02 0.38 -15.29
C GLY A 554 3.01 -0.45 -16.10
N LEU A 555 2.71 -0.71 -17.37
CA LEU A 555 3.65 -1.34 -18.29
C LEU A 555 4.44 -0.30 -19.06
N ILE A 556 5.76 -0.48 -19.13
CA ILE A 556 6.68 0.29 -19.96
C ILE A 556 7.12 -0.61 -21.12
N GLU A 557 6.96 -0.13 -22.33
CA GLU A 557 7.13 -0.95 -23.55
C GLU A 557 8.59 -1.21 -23.93
N SER A 558 9.50 -0.31 -23.56
CA SER A 558 10.93 -0.42 -23.86
C SER A 558 11.76 0.41 -22.90
N MET A 559 13.06 0.15 -22.84
CA MET A 559 14.01 0.90 -22.02
C MET A 559 14.05 2.41 -22.36
N ASN A 560 13.88 2.76 -23.63
CA ASN A 560 13.86 4.16 -24.08
C ASN A 560 12.64 4.94 -23.61
N CYS A 561 11.60 4.26 -23.13
CA CYS A 561 10.42 4.87 -22.54
C CYS A 561 10.54 5.10 -21.03
N ILE A 562 11.65 4.74 -20.39
CA ILE A 562 11.88 5.02 -18.98
C ILE A 562 12.34 6.47 -18.83
N SER A 563 11.52 7.28 -18.18
CA SER A 563 11.82 8.68 -17.88
C SER A 563 12.28 8.84 -16.43
N LYS A 564 13.18 9.79 -16.18
CA LYS A 564 13.74 10.11 -14.87
C LYS A 564 13.22 11.46 -14.39
N THR A 565 13.28 11.69 -13.09
CA THR A 565 12.93 12.97 -12.47
C THR A 565 14.00 14.05 -12.73
N SER A 566 15.28 13.62 -12.83
CA SER A 566 16.41 14.54 -12.95
C SER A 566 16.59 15.09 -14.36
N PRO A 567 16.52 16.44 -14.57
CA PRO A 567 16.84 17.07 -15.83
C PRO A 567 18.35 17.10 -16.09
N GLY A 568 18.73 17.25 -17.34
CA GLY A 568 20.12 17.48 -17.75
C GLY A 568 20.49 18.96 -17.83
N PRO A 569 21.80 19.31 -17.81
CA PRO A 569 22.24 20.68 -18.10
C PRO A 569 21.68 21.18 -19.43
N ASP A 570 21.32 22.47 -19.51
CA ASP A 570 20.73 23.15 -20.65
C ASP A 570 19.34 22.67 -21.09
N ASP A 571 18.72 21.74 -20.34
CA ASP A 571 17.32 21.38 -20.60
C ASP A 571 16.41 22.59 -20.40
N THR A 572 15.50 22.79 -21.35
CA THR A 572 14.41 23.74 -21.18
C THR A 572 13.27 23.10 -20.46
N LEU A 573 12.78 23.77 -19.41
CA LEU A 573 11.73 23.25 -18.54
C LEU A 573 10.36 23.81 -18.96
N TYR A 574 9.39 22.90 -19.06
CA TYR A 574 7.97 23.20 -19.30
C TYR A 574 7.13 22.69 -18.15
N ILE A 575 6.00 23.33 -17.92
CA ILE A 575 4.92 22.83 -17.08
C ILE A 575 3.72 22.47 -17.93
N ILE A 576 3.08 21.34 -17.64
CA ILE A 576 1.79 20.94 -18.19
C ILE A 576 0.76 20.98 -17.06
N GLY A 577 -0.39 21.60 -17.32
CA GLY A 577 -1.46 21.81 -16.35
C GLY A 577 -1.49 23.25 -15.79
N THR A 578 -2.53 23.53 -14.99
CA THR A 578 -2.77 24.87 -14.42
C THR A 578 -2.80 24.78 -12.89
N THR A 579 -2.14 25.69 -12.20
CA THR A 579 -2.16 25.79 -10.75
C THR A 579 -3.44 26.48 -10.28
N SER A 580 -4.20 25.87 -9.35
CA SER A 580 -5.35 26.46 -8.67
C SER A 580 -4.97 26.95 -7.27
N ASP A 581 -5.80 27.78 -6.66
CA ASP A 581 -5.61 28.33 -5.31
C ASP A 581 -6.29 27.53 -4.21
N ASP A 582 -6.64 26.27 -4.46
CA ASP A 582 -7.17 25.34 -3.49
C ASP A 582 -6.04 24.79 -2.60
N MET A 583 -5.99 25.24 -1.34
CA MET A 583 -4.89 24.94 -0.42
C MET A 583 -5.27 23.99 0.72
N GLY A 584 -6.53 23.56 0.76
CA GLY A 584 -7.04 22.71 1.84
C GLY A 584 -6.31 21.36 1.88
N GLY A 585 -5.72 21.01 3.02
CA GLY A 585 -4.98 19.76 3.22
C GLY A 585 -3.53 19.76 2.73
N SER A 586 -3.02 20.87 2.20
CA SER A 586 -1.64 20.97 1.72
C SER A 586 -0.62 20.93 2.87
N GLU A 587 0.59 20.45 2.55
CA GLU A 587 1.75 20.49 3.48
C GLU A 587 2.11 21.94 3.85
N TYR A 588 1.85 22.90 2.96
CA TYR A 588 2.05 24.32 3.26
C TYR A 588 1.11 24.82 4.37
N TYR A 589 -0.17 24.43 4.35
CA TYR A 589 -1.08 24.77 5.44
C TYR A 589 -0.71 24.05 6.75
N GLN A 590 -0.22 22.83 6.65
CA GLN A 590 0.31 22.11 7.81
C GLN A 590 1.53 22.83 8.40
N TYR A 591 2.45 23.29 7.56
CA TYR A 591 3.61 24.09 7.96
C TYR A 591 3.22 25.42 8.64
N LEU A 592 2.17 26.08 8.13
CA LEU A 592 1.65 27.33 8.71
C LEU A 592 0.75 27.05 9.93
N ASN A 593 1.33 26.48 11.00
CA ASN A 593 0.69 26.23 12.31
C ASN A 593 -0.42 25.14 12.28
N GLY A 594 -0.31 24.14 11.44
CA GLY A 594 -1.27 23.03 11.39
C GLY A 594 -2.68 23.49 10.98
N LEU A 595 -2.77 24.40 10.02
CA LEU A 595 -4.04 24.94 9.56
C LEU A 595 -4.90 23.85 8.95
N LYS A 596 -6.07 23.64 9.57
CA LYS A 596 -7.10 22.74 9.07
C LYS A 596 -8.22 23.57 8.44
N GLY A 597 -8.52 23.29 7.17
CA GLY A 597 -9.61 23.90 6.44
C GLY A 597 -9.24 24.38 5.03
N GLY A 598 -10.21 25.00 4.37
CA GLY A 598 -10.10 25.37 2.96
C GLY A 598 -10.55 24.27 2.00
N SER A 599 -10.74 24.62 0.71
CA SER A 599 -11.11 23.67 -0.33
C SER A 599 -9.94 22.75 -0.70
N VAL A 600 -10.23 21.46 -0.85
CA VAL A 600 -9.31 20.47 -1.39
C VAL A 600 -9.21 20.66 -2.90
N PRO A 601 -8.01 20.57 -3.51
CA PRO A 601 -7.85 20.63 -4.96
C PRO A 601 -8.74 19.62 -5.67
N LYS A 602 -9.40 20.05 -6.75
CA LYS A 602 -10.30 19.19 -7.51
C LYS A 602 -9.55 18.45 -8.60
N VAL A 603 -9.80 17.15 -8.70
CA VAL A 603 -9.40 16.34 -9.84
C VAL A 603 -10.48 16.39 -10.91
N GLU A 604 -10.16 17.00 -12.05
CA GLU A 604 -11.01 16.97 -13.25
C GLU A 604 -10.56 15.80 -14.12
N LEU A 605 -11.28 14.67 -14.07
CA LEU A 605 -10.87 13.40 -14.71
C LEU A 605 -10.52 13.53 -16.18
N GLY A 606 -11.20 14.42 -16.92
CA GLY A 606 -10.92 14.65 -18.35
C GLY A 606 -9.58 15.36 -18.58
N ILE A 607 -9.26 16.36 -17.75
CA ILE A 607 -7.99 17.09 -17.81
C ILE A 607 -6.86 16.18 -17.34
N ASP A 608 -7.09 15.43 -16.27
CA ASP A 608 -6.15 14.51 -15.70
C ASP A 608 -5.76 13.39 -16.69
N LEU A 609 -6.73 12.84 -17.42
CA LEU A 609 -6.48 11.87 -18.49
C LEU A 609 -5.75 12.51 -19.67
N LEU A 610 -6.16 13.71 -20.13
CA LEU A 610 -5.53 14.42 -21.25
C LEU A 610 -4.04 14.68 -20.96
N ASN A 611 -3.72 15.25 -19.81
CA ASN A 611 -2.34 15.56 -19.43
C ASN A 611 -1.49 14.29 -19.35
N SER A 612 -2.04 13.23 -18.76
CA SER A 612 -1.41 11.92 -18.64
C SER A 612 -1.10 11.29 -20.00
N ASP A 613 -2.06 11.30 -20.93
CA ASP A 613 -1.88 10.77 -22.29
C ASP A 613 -0.82 11.55 -23.09
N VAL A 614 -0.76 12.86 -22.87
CA VAL A 614 0.25 13.71 -23.51
C VAL A 614 1.64 13.35 -23.02
N ILE A 615 1.84 13.22 -21.69
CA ILE A 615 3.14 12.84 -21.12
C ILE A 615 3.60 11.49 -21.67
N LEU A 616 2.75 10.47 -21.66
CA LEU A 616 3.11 9.16 -22.23
C LEU A 616 3.47 9.23 -23.70
N ASN A 617 2.76 10.04 -24.49
CA ASN A 617 3.02 10.18 -25.91
C ASN A 617 4.38 10.86 -26.19
N ILE A 618 4.71 11.94 -25.45
CA ILE A 618 5.99 12.65 -25.64
C ILE A 618 7.18 11.83 -25.12
N ILE A 619 7.01 11.02 -24.07
CA ILE A 619 8.02 10.05 -23.62
C ILE A 619 8.27 9.01 -24.72
N LYS A 620 7.22 8.39 -25.27
CA LYS A 620 7.35 7.39 -26.34
C LYS A 620 8.02 7.93 -27.60
N LYS A 621 7.88 9.22 -27.88
CA LYS A 621 8.54 9.91 -29.01
C LYS A 621 9.94 10.41 -28.69
N ASN A 622 10.46 10.16 -27.48
CA ASN A 622 11.75 10.66 -27.00
C ASN A 622 11.89 12.19 -27.16
N LEU A 623 10.82 12.95 -26.87
CA LEU A 623 10.81 14.41 -26.98
C LEU A 623 11.22 15.10 -25.68
N ILE A 624 11.30 14.37 -24.58
CA ILE A 624 11.67 14.88 -23.26
C ILE A 624 12.83 14.09 -22.67
N THR A 625 13.59 14.73 -21.82
CA THR A 625 14.75 14.19 -21.10
C THR A 625 14.39 13.74 -19.69
N CYS A 626 13.38 14.38 -19.10
CA CYS A 626 12.87 14.09 -17.75
C CYS A 626 11.40 14.44 -17.63
N SER A 627 10.75 13.85 -16.64
CA SER A 627 9.38 14.15 -16.21
C SER A 627 9.24 13.97 -14.71
N HIS A 628 8.52 14.87 -14.06
CA HIS A 628 8.19 14.83 -12.64
C HIS A 628 6.80 15.41 -12.41
N ASP A 629 6.01 14.81 -11.51
CA ASP A 629 4.71 15.35 -11.15
C ASP A 629 4.83 16.46 -10.09
N CYS A 630 3.81 17.32 -10.00
CA CYS A 630 3.71 18.32 -8.94
C CYS A 630 2.71 17.83 -7.90
N SER A 631 3.18 17.25 -6.80
CA SER A 631 2.37 16.70 -5.72
C SER A 631 2.58 17.44 -4.39
N LYS A 632 2.95 16.76 -3.33
CA LYS A 632 3.12 17.32 -1.97
C LYS A 632 4.12 18.49 -1.98
N GLY A 633 3.73 19.62 -1.41
CA GLY A 633 4.53 20.84 -1.38
C GLY A 633 4.47 21.71 -2.65
N GLY A 634 3.82 21.24 -3.71
CA GLY A 634 3.52 22.01 -4.93
C GLY A 634 4.73 22.28 -5.82
N LEU A 635 4.58 23.30 -6.70
CA LEU A 635 5.55 23.61 -7.76
C LEU A 635 6.97 23.86 -7.25
N SER A 636 7.11 24.63 -6.17
CA SER A 636 8.45 25.00 -5.67
C SER A 636 9.23 23.82 -5.12
N ILE A 637 8.55 22.84 -4.51
CA ILE A 637 9.16 21.64 -4.01
C ILE A 637 9.53 20.70 -5.16
N ALA A 638 8.63 20.46 -6.11
CA ALA A 638 8.92 19.65 -7.29
C ALA A 638 10.15 20.18 -8.08
N LEU A 639 10.23 21.49 -8.28
CA LEU A 639 11.40 22.12 -8.91
C LEU A 639 12.68 21.92 -8.09
N ALA A 640 12.60 22.05 -6.76
CA ALA A 640 13.75 21.83 -5.88
C ALA A 640 14.21 20.36 -5.89
N GLU A 641 13.29 19.42 -5.89
CA GLU A 641 13.58 17.98 -6.00
C GLU A 641 14.28 17.64 -7.32
N MET A 642 13.79 18.16 -8.44
CA MET A 642 14.43 18.00 -9.76
C MET A 642 15.86 18.56 -9.77
N ALA A 643 16.06 19.76 -9.22
CA ALA A 643 17.37 20.40 -9.12
C ALA A 643 18.32 19.60 -8.22
N ILE A 644 17.87 19.14 -7.07
CA ILE A 644 18.63 18.29 -6.13
C ILE A 644 19.00 16.97 -6.81
N ALA A 645 18.06 16.32 -7.47
CA ALA A 645 18.28 15.03 -8.14
C ALA A 645 19.30 15.11 -9.29
N SER A 646 19.34 16.23 -10.02
CA SER A 646 20.32 16.47 -11.10
C SER A 646 21.63 17.07 -10.58
N ASN A 647 21.62 17.65 -9.39
CA ASN A 647 22.70 18.49 -8.87
C ASN A 647 23.02 19.70 -9.76
N CYS A 648 22.02 20.17 -10.51
CA CYS A 648 22.10 21.33 -11.40
C CYS A 648 21.17 22.43 -10.90
N GLY A 649 21.59 23.68 -11.02
CA GLY A 649 20.71 24.80 -10.75
C GLY A 649 19.58 24.91 -11.77
N ILE A 650 18.57 25.66 -11.42
CA ILE A 650 17.45 25.98 -12.32
C ILE A 650 17.16 27.49 -12.28
N ASN A 651 16.71 28.02 -13.40
CA ASN A 651 16.28 29.40 -13.49
C ASN A 651 14.86 29.44 -14.09
N ILE A 652 13.89 29.79 -13.27
CA ILE A 652 12.45 29.68 -13.55
C ILE A 652 11.82 31.10 -13.54
N ASP A 653 11.02 31.39 -14.55
CA ASP A 653 10.14 32.55 -14.61
C ASP A 653 8.71 32.15 -14.17
N LEU A 654 8.33 32.55 -12.98
CA LEU A 654 7.02 32.23 -12.39
C LEU A 654 5.87 32.94 -13.10
N ASP A 655 6.14 34.06 -13.83
CA ASP A 655 5.12 34.79 -14.58
C ASP A 655 4.60 33.98 -15.79
N ASN A 656 5.37 32.99 -16.25
CA ASN A 656 5.00 32.10 -17.34
C ASN A 656 4.19 30.86 -16.85
N VAL A 657 4.09 30.63 -15.55
CA VAL A 657 3.37 29.45 -15.03
C VAL A 657 1.86 29.63 -15.16
N PRO A 658 1.14 28.75 -15.88
CA PRO A 658 -0.30 28.82 -15.98
C PRO A 658 -0.95 28.69 -14.60
N SER A 659 -1.68 29.74 -14.18
CA SER A 659 -2.19 29.79 -12.81
C SER A 659 -3.49 30.59 -12.71
N LYS A 660 -4.35 30.15 -11.78
CA LYS A 660 -5.52 30.89 -11.28
C LYS A 660 -5.23 31.55 -9.93
N CYS A 661 -4.02 31.36 -9.38
CA CYS A 661 -3.63 31.89 -8.08
C CYS A 661 -3.49 33.40 -8.07
N LYS A 662 -4.07 34.03 -7.05
CA LYS A 662 -3.92 35.48 -6.81
C LYS A 662 -2.74 35.83 -5.91
N ARG A 663 -2.19 34.82 -5.22
CA ARG A 663 -1.08 34.95 -4.26
C ARG A 663 0.12 34.16 -4.76
N LEU A 664 1.30 34.73 -4.57
CA LEU A 664 2.55 34.10 -4.98
C LEU A 664 2.85 32.81 -4.18
N ASP A 665 2.61 32.81 -2.88
CA ASP A 665 2.80 31.63 -2.04
C ASP A 665 1.84 30.48 -2.44
N PHE A 666 0.63 30.77 -2.90
CA PHE A 666 -0.28 29.76 -3.43
C PHE A 666 0.21 29.20 -4.77
N LEU A 667 0.76 30.05 -5.66
CA LEU A 667 1.41 29.57 -6.88
C LEU A 667 2.55 28.60 -6.59
N LEU A 668 3.36 28.87 -5.57
CA LEU A 668 4.52 28.08 -5.19
C LEU A 668 4.15 26.75 -4.52
N PHE A 669 3.13 26.76 -3.64
CA PHE A 669 2.87 25.66 -2.70
C PHE A 669 1.52 24.95 -2.90
N ALA A 670 0.68 25.36 -3.85
CA ALA A 670 -0.57 24.65 -4.12
C ALA A 670 -0.29 23.24 -4.67
N GLU A 671 -0.96 22.26 -4.10
CA GLU A 671 -0.84 20.84 -4.46
C GLU A 671 -1.94 20.44 -5.47
N THR A 672 -2.09 21.28 -6.53
CA THR A 672 -3.07 21.01 -7.59
C THR A 672 -2.66 19.75 -8.35
N PRO A 673 -3.53 18.73 -8.47
CA PRO A 673 -3.21 17.49 -9.17
C PRO A 673 -3.07 17.66 -10.68
N SER A 674 -2.62 16.61 -11.35
CA SER A 674 -2.53 16.53 -12.82
C SER A 674 -1.59 17.55 -13.47
N ARG A 675 -0.56 17.99 -12.74
CA ARG A 675 0.51 18.86 -13.27
C ARG A 675 1.81 18.08 -13.38
N PHE A 676 2.56 18.38 -14.46
CA PHE A 676 3.85 17.76 -14.71
C PHE A 676 4.88 18.82 -15.09
N ILE A 677 6.11 18.67 -14.60
CA ILE A 677 7.28 19.41 -15.06
C ILE A 677 8.07 18.46 -15.96
N ILE A 678 8.42 18.95 -17.14
CA ILE A 678 9.17 18.17 -18.13
C ILE A 678 10.37 18.97 -18.63
N GLY A 679 11.46 18.26 -18.95
CA GLY A 679 12.65 18.84 -19.57
C GLY A 679 12.80 18.41 -21.02
N THR A 680 13.34 19.28 -21.88
CA THR A 680 13.64 18.95 -23.27
C THR A 680 14.88 19.67 -23.74
N LYS A 681 15.56 19.06 -24.73
CA LYS A 681 16.64 19.73 -25.54
C LYS A 681 16.16 20.20 -26.92
N ASP A 682 14.94 19.81 -27.31
CA ASP A 682 14.38 20.13 -28.63
C ASP A 682 13.01 20.81 -28.45
N GLU A 683 13.06 22.13 -28.17
CA GLU A 683 11.87 22.93 -27.91
C GLU A 683 10.90 22.89 -29.10
N GLU A 684 11.41 23.02 -30.34
CA GLU A 684 10.59 23.10 -31.55
C GLU A 684 9.76 21.82 -31.78
N LYS A 685 10.40 20.66 -31.66
CA LYS A 685 9.68 19.37 -31.79
C LYS A 685 8.68 19.17 -30.67
N LEU A 686 9.04 19.52 -29.44
CA LEU A 686 8.13 19.38 -28.29
C LEU A 686 6.90 20.29 -28.50
N GLU A 687 7.07 21.58 -28.79
CA GLU A 687 5.95 22.52 -28.99
C GLU A 687 5.07 22.12 -30.18
N THR A 688 5.67 21.63 -31.26
CA THR A 688 4.93 21.06 -32.39
C THR A 688 4.04 19.90 -31.97
N GLU A 689 4.50 19.06 -31.07
CA GLU A 689 3.69 17.91 -30.57
C GLU A 689 2.60 18.35 -29.60
N LEU A 690 2.92 19.23 -28.65
CA LEU A 690 1.98 19.75 -27.65
C LEU A 690 0.83 20.55 -28.30
N SER A 691 1.13 21.37 -29.31
CA SER A 691 0.14 22.20 -30.03
C SER A 691 -0.93 21.37 -30.76
N LYS A 692 -0.68 20.09 -31.07
CA LYS A 692 -1.68 19.19 -31.67
C LYS A 692 -2.86 18.88 -30.76
N ARG A 693 -2.72 19.13 -29.45
CA ARG A 693 -3.73 18.79 -28.45
C ARG A 693 -4.57 20.03 -28.10
N LYS A 694 -5.80 20.06 -28.59
CA LYS A 694 -6.76 21.09 -28.16
C LYS A 694 -7.04 20.95 -26.66
N ASN A 695 -7.19 22.07 -25.97
CA ASN A 695 -7.45 22.17 -24.53
C ASN A 695 -6.29 21.76 -23.62
N LEU A 696 -5.10 21.48 -24.15
CA LEU A 696 -3.91 21.29 -23.33
C LEU A 696 -3.39 22.63 -22.84
N THR A 697 -3.19 22.78 -21.55
CA THR A 697 -2.49 23.94 -20.98
C THR A 697 -1.05 23.56 -20.71
N TYR A 698 -0.12 24.31 -21.29
CA TYR A 698 1.32 24.15 -21.07
C TYR A 698 2.04 25.47 -21.24
N ALA A 699 3.22 25.58 -20.65
CA ALA A 699 4.08 26.77 -20.85
C ALA A 699 5.55 26.38 -20.61
N LYS A 700 6.42 27.07 -21.34
CA LYS A 700 7.86 27.16 -21.06
C LYS A 700 8.07 28.03 -19.84
N ILE A 701 8.70 27.45 -18.78
CA ILE A 701 8.87 28.11 -17.48
C ILE A 701 10.33 28.48 -17.16
N GLY A 702 11.31 27.89 -17.84
CA GLY A 702 12.71 28.18 -17.52
C GLY A 702 13.70 27.21 -18.11
N LYS A 703 14.89 27.20 -17.53
CA LYS A 703 16.01 26.34 -17.96
C LYS A 703 16.80 25.79 -16.80
N VAL A 704 17.41 24.65 -17.04
CA VAL A 704 18.43 24.05 -16.17
C VAL A 704 19.75 24.75 -16.43
N THR A 705 20.47 25.08 -15.38
CA THR A 705 21.76 25.79 -15.42
C THR A 705 22.91 24.85 -15.01
N ASP A 706 24.06 25.44 -14.72
CA ASP A 706 25.28 24.72 -14.43
C ASP A 706 25.19 23.82 -13.18
N PHE A 707 26.10 22.87 -13.12
CA PHE A 707 26.30 22.01 -11.98
C PHE A 707 26.56 22.81 -10.68
N ARG A 708 25.86 22.46 -9.59
CA ARG A 708 25.87 23.15 -8.30
C ARG A 708 25.45 24.64 -8.31
N ALA A 709 24.89 25.13 -9.39
CA ALA A 709 24.32 26.48 -9.41
C ALA A 709 23.05 26.56 -8.54
N ASN A 710 22.60 27.78 -8.27
CA ASN A 710 21.46 28.02 -7.39
C ASN A 710 20.13 27.64 -8.03
N ILE A 711 19.15 27.35 -7.18
CA ILE A 711 17.74 27.25 -7.53
C ILE A 711 17.16 28.67 -7.50
N THR A 712 16.86 29.24 -8.66
CA THR A 712 16.37 30.61 -8.81
C THR A 712 14.97 30.63 -9.39
N LEU A 713 14.02 31.21 -8.66
CA LEU A 713 12.66 31.45 -9.15
C LEU A 713 12.41 32.97 -9.18
N ALA A 714 12.08 33.52 -10.34
CA ALA A 714 11.86 34.93 -10.54
C ALA A 714 10.39 35.25 -10.84
N SER A 715 9.94 36.44 -10.46
CA SER A 715 8.68 37.04 -10.88
C SER A 715 8.88 38.52 -11.07
N LYS A 716 8.24 39.10 -12.11
CA LYS A 716 8.39 40.49 -12.50
C LYS A 716 9.87 40.91 -12.64
N LYS A 717 10.67 40.00 -13.24
CA LYS A 717 12.12 40.20 -13.45
C LYS A 717 12.93 40.37 -12.15
N LYS A 718 12.40 39.96 -11.00
CA LYS A 718 13.09 39.96 -9.71
C LYS A 718 13.22 38.53 -9.18
N ASN A 719 14.39 38.18 -8.72
CA ASN A 719 14.59 36.92 -8.03
C ASN A 719 13.80 36.93 -6.68
N ILE A 720 12.79 36.12 -6.61
CA ILE A 720 11.97 35.94 -5.38
C ILE A 720 12.56 34.87 -4.52
N ILE A 721 13.09 33.82 -5.16
CA ILE A 721 13.77 32.69 -4.53
C ILE A 721 15.17 32.60 -5.13
N ASN A 722 16.15 32.39 -4.25
CA ASN A 722 17.53 32.09 -4.62
C ASN A 722 18.15 31.22 -3.54
N LEU A 723 18.18 29.91 -3.78
CA LEU A 723 18.64 28.90 -2.83
C LEU A 723 19.95 28.30 -3.31
N GLU A 724 20.93 28.24 -2.42
CA GLU A 724 22.15 27.48 -2.65
C GLU A 724 21.86 25.98 -2.63
N MET A 725 22.37 25.25 -3.63
CA MET A 725 22.14 23.82 -3.80
C MET A 725 22.53 23.00 -2.55
N GLU A 726 23.69 23.26 -1.99
CA GLU A 726 24.17 22.50 -0.81
C GLU A 726 23.30 22.75 0.43
N ILE A 727 22.74 23.96 0.57
CA ILE A 727 21.80 24.27 1.65
C ILE A 727 20.48 23.54 1.42
N ALA A 728 19.93 23.56 0.20
CA ALA A 728 18.69 22.87 -0.16
C ALA A 728 18.80 21.36 0.10
N LYS A 729 19.89 20.71 -0.31
CA LYS A 729 20.19 19.30 -0.03
C LYS A 729 20.23 19.00 1.45
N LYS A 730 20.92 19.81 2.25
CA LYS A 730 21.02 19.61 3.69
C LYS A 730 19.64 19.61 4.35
N TYR A 731 18.76 20.51 3.94
CA TYR A 731 17.40 20.56 4.47
C TYR A 731 16.56 19.37 3.98
N PHE A 732 16.74 18.97 2.74
CA PHE A 732 16.05 17.79 2.18
C PHE A 732 16.45 16.48 2.87
N GLU A 733 17.69 16.34 3.37
CA GLU A 733 18.17 15.17 4.11
C GLU A 733 17.78 15.17 5.61
N ASN A 734 16.90 16.07 6.04
CA ASN A 734 16.56 16.26 7.45
C ASN A 734 16.02 14.99 8.14
N LEU A 735 15.26 14.14 7.44
CA LEU A 735 14.76 12.89 8.03
C LEU A 735 15.91 11.95 8.41
N SER A 736 16.91 11.80 7.55
CA SER A 736 18.13 11.03 7.85
C SER A 736 18.82 11.57 9.09
N TYR A 737 19.02 12.88 9.16
CA TYR A 737 19.64 13.53 10.31
C TYR A 737 18.84 13.32 11.62
N ILE A 738 17.50 13.39 11.57
CA ILE A 738 16.65 13.15 12.74
C ILE A 738 16.81 11.71 13.24
N MET A 739 16.82 10.73 12.34
CA MET A 739 16.83 9.32 12.70
C MET A 739 18.21 8.78 13.07
N GLU A 740 19.28 9.32 12.51
CA GLU A 740 20.67 8.98 12.88
C GLU A 740 21.06 9.53 14.27
N ASN A 741 20.44 10.62 14.69
CA ASN A 741 20.66 11.21 16.00
C ASN A 741 19.61 10.80 17.05
N TYR A 742 18.76 9.85 16.75
CA TYR A 742 17.82 9.19 17.66
C TYR A 742 18.43 7.88 18.18
#